data_178a341525d96bc4b5bd840b405c9259
#
_entry.id   178a341525d96bc4b5bd840b405c9259
#
_cell.length_a   1.000
_cell.length_b   1.000
_cell.length_c   1.000
_cell.angle_alpha   90.00
_cell.angle_beta   90.00
_cell.angle_gamma   90.00
#
_symmetry.space_group_name_H-M   'P 1'
#
loop_
_entity.id
_entity.type
_entity.pdbx_description
1 polymer ?
#
loop_
_entity_poly.entity_id
_entity_poly.type
_entity_poly.pdbx_seq_one_letter_code
_entity_poly.pdbx_strand_id
1 'polypeptide(L)'
;MNVYETSSIRNVVFLGHGGSGKTTLAEAISYSTGVITRMGRVQDGNTISDYDKEEIKRKFSINASVIPVEWNGLKINILDAPGYFDFVGQMEDAMSVADAAVIVVNGKAGIEVGTIKAWEICERRQIPRIFFITNMDDPNAKYMEIVEQLKERFGKKVAPFHLPIIEDGKLTGYVNVVKMGGRKFTDDLGSYTERDIPEDLTPELEPCREQLMEAVAESDEVLMDKYFSGEEFTYEEISMALRRSVIKCDIVPVQIGSGVNCQGVNSFLQTCEKYFPSADKAEVMKIATNLETGEEVIGDFDWNKPVSAYVFKTIMDPFVGKYSLVKVRTGVLCAGDTVYNATKDVEEKLSKLYIMRGKNVIEVQKLYAGDIGAIGKLASTRTGDTLSTKEWPIEYHPTTMSKPYTYVRYKAVNKGEEEKIDQALNKLTIEDLTLKVVVDDENKQTLLYGIGEQQLEVAASKLEERYKVKIALEKPRIAFRETIKKKVQVQGKHKKQSGGHGQYGDVVMEFEPSGDLSKPYEFEEKIFGGAVPRNYFPAVEKGIQECVKAGPLAGYPVVGIKATLIDGSYHPVDSSEMAFKMATVLAFKKGFMEANPVLLEPIALLSVTAPDKYSGDIMGDLNKRRGRITNMIPTDTGKQIIEAEVPMLELSGYSTSLRSITGGSGDFEYVVSKYEQAPADVQNRVIEEQK
;
A
#
# COMPACT_ATOMS: atom_id res chain seq x y z
N MET A 1 29.53 -15.39 -3.62
CA MET A 1 28.95 -15.09 -2.31
C MET A 1 28.96 -16.35 -1.48
N ASN A 2 29.41 -16.28 -0.26
CA ASN A 2 29.48 -17.45 0.63
C ASN A 2 28.09 -17.86 1.12
N VAL A 3 27.94 -19.10 1.58
CA VAL A 3 26.76 -19.58 2.28
C VAL A 3 26.96 -19.27 3.78
N TYR A 4 25.94 -18.69 4.41
CA TYR A 4 26.01 -18.25 5.80
C TYR A 4 25.02 -19.04 6.67
N GLU A 5 25.45 -19.35 7.88
CA GLU A 5 24.58 -19.93 8.92
C GLU A 5 23.68 -18.82 9.51
N THR A 6 22.55 -19.23 10.09
CA THR A 6 21.52 -18.37 10.65
C THR A 6 22.06 -17.29 11.61
N SER A 7 23.01 -17.64 12.48
CA SER A 7 23.62 -16.73 13.46
C SER A 7 24.42 -15.57 12.82
N SER A 8 24.88 -15.76 11.58
CA SER A 8 25.68 -14.79 10.81
C SER A 8 24.84 -13.94 9.84
N ILE A 9 23.52 -14.09 9.83
CA ILE A 9 22.63 -13.36 8.93
C ILE A 9 21.96 -12.22 9.68
N ARG A 10 21.84 -11.06 9.02
CA ARG A 10 21.09 -9.87 9.45
C ARG A 10 20.18 -9.43 8.32
N ASN A 11 18.89 -9.25 8.58
CA ASN A 11 17.92 -8.74 7.61
C ASN A 11 17.47 -7.35 8.05
N VAL A 12 17.93 -6.33 7.36
CA VAL A 12 17.82 -4.92 7.77
C VAL A 12 17.05 -4.13 6.73
N VAL A 13 15.91 -3.55 7.11
CA VAL A 13 15.13 -2.71 6.21
C VAL A 13 15.47 -1.23 6.42
N PHE A 14 15.60 -0.49 5.32
CA PHE A 14 15.76 0.96 5.31
C PHE A 14 14.40 1.62 5.10
N LEU A 15 13.99 2.41 6.09
CA LEU A 15 12.73 3.14 6.14
C LEU A 15 12.99 4.66 6.24
N GLY A 16 11.98 5.46 5.99
CA GLY A 16 12.05 6.92 6.08
C GLY A 16 11.40 7.61 4.89
N HIS A 17 11.36 8.93 4.92
CA HIS A 17 10.70 9.73 3.90
C HIS A 17 11.37 9.63 2.51
N GLY A 18 10.63 9.98 1.45
CA GLY A 18 11.20 10.11 0.10
C GLY A 18 12.31 11.19 0.09
N GLY A 19 13.50 10.84 -0.41
CA GLY A 19 14.64 11.78 -0.40
C GLY A 19 15.45 11.84 0.90
N SER A 20 15.14 11.03 1.91
CA SER A 20 15.93 10.98 3.16
C SER A 20 17.33 10.36 3.00
N GLY A 21 17.68 9.80 1.85
CA GLY A 21 19.01 9.25 1.57
C GLY A 21 19.16 7.74 1.78
N LYS A 22 18.07 6.97 1.89
CA LYS A 22 18.07 5.50 2.03
C LYS A 22 18.90 4.81 0.96
N THR A 23 18.54 5.02 -0.30
CA THR A 23 19.22 4.46 -1.47
C THR A 23 20.68 4.89 -1.55
N THR A 24 20.97 6.14 -1.22
CA THR A 24 22.36 6.64 -1.17
C THR A 24 23.17 5.95 -0.06
N LEU A 25 22.57 5.69 1.09
CA LEU A 25 23.20 4.92 2.18
C LEU A 25 23.43 3.46 1.78
N ALA A 26 22.46 2.82 1.14
CA ALA A 26 22.60 1.45 0.62
C ALA A 26 23.71 1.35 -0.44
N GLU A 27 23.82 2.36 -1.30
CA GLU A 27 24.86 2.47 -2.31
C GLU A 27 26.25 2.66 -1.66
N ALA A 28 26.36 3.53 -0.64
CA ALA A 28 27.59 3.75 0.10
C ALA A 28 28.07 2.48 0.81
N ILE A 29 27.17 1.74 1.43
CA ILE A 29 27.49 0.45 2.08
C ILE A 29 27.96 -0.56 1.04
N SER A 30 27.28 -0.65 -0.10
CA SER A 30 27.66 -1.54 -1.20
C SER A 30 29.04 -1.22 -1.77
N TYR A 31 29.38 0.06 -1.83
CA TYR A 31 30.69 0.52 -2.28
C TYR A 31 31.79 0.22 -1.22
N SER A 32 31.55 0.58 0.04
CA SER A 32 32.50 0.36 1.13
C SER A 32 32.79 -1.13 1.39
N THR A 33 31.83 -2.00 1.12
CA THR A 33 31.98 -3.48 1.25
C THR A 33 32.50 -4.15 -0.02
N GLY A 34 32.80 -3.38 -1.07
CA GLY A 34 33.32 -3.91 -2.34
C GLY A 34 32.29 -4.67 -3.20
N VAL A 35 31.00 -4.57 -2.89
CA VAL A 35 29.92 -5.15 -3.69
C VAL A 35 29.83 -4.48 -5.06
N ILE A 36 30.08 -3.18 -5.10
CA ILE A 36 30.24 -2.37 -6.32
C ILE A 36 31.58 -1.66 -6.32
N THR A 37 32.16 -1.47 -7.50
CA THR A 37 33.47 -0.84 -7.68
C THR A 37 33.39 0.68 -7.87
N ARG A 38 32.21 1.20 -8.13
CA ARG A 38 31.90 2.61 -8.31
C ARG A 38 30.53 2.92 -7.71
N MET A 39 30.48 3.93 -6.88
CA MET A 39 29.23 4.38 -6.27
C MET A 39 28.33 5.04 -7.33
N GLY A 40 27.08 4.60 -7.40
CA GLY A 40 26.05 5.20 -8.24
C GLY A 40 25.36 6.39 -7.54
N ARG A 41 24.54 7.11 -8.30
CA ARG A 41 23.72 8.21 -7.81
C ARG A 41 22.30 8.10 -8.32
N VAL A 42 21.31 8.36 -7.49
CA VAL A 42 19.88 8.34 -7.88
C VAL A 42 19.64 9.29 -9.06
N GLN A 43 20.25 10.48 -9.04
CA GLN A 43 20.11 11.47 -10.12
C GLN A 43 20.68 11.00 -11.47
N ASP A 44 21.71 10.15 -11.42
CA ASP A 44 22.31 9.58 -12.62
C ASP A 44 21.57 8.31 -13.09
N GLY A 45 20.70 7.75 -12.24
CA GLY A 45 19.93 6.53 -12.55
C GLY A 45 20.79 5.27 -12.67
N ASN A 46 21.86 5.17 -11.90
CA ASN A 46 22.84 4.10 -11.97
C ASN A 46 23.13 3.42 -10.62
N THR A 47 22.20 3.55 -9.65
CA THR A 47 22.30 2.86 -8.36
C THR A 47 22.01 1.37 -8.49
N ILE A 48 22.47 0.58 -7.52
CA ILE A 48 22.27 -0.86 -7.48
C ILE A 48 20.81 -1.24 -7.19
N SER A 49 20.07 -0.41 -6.42
CA SER A 49 18.70 -0.68 -6.01
C SER A 49 17.66 -0.18 -7.00
N ASP A 50 17.81 1.04 -7.52
CA ASP A 50 16.85 1.68 -8.42
C ASP A 50 17.19 1.32 -9.88
N TYR A 51 16.94 0.09 -10.29
CA TYR A 51 17.28 -0.42 -11.62
C TYR A 51 16.06 -0.52 -12.56
N ASP A 52 14.83 -0.35 -12.07
CA ASP A 52 13.64 -0.28 -12.91
C ASP A 52 13.67 1.01 -13.74
N LYS A 53 13.23 0.94 -14.99
CA LYS A 53 13.20 2.08 -15.89
C LYS A 53 12.38 3.24 -15.34
N GLU A 54 11.28 2.95 -14.64
CA GLU A 54 10.44 3.97 -14.01
C GLU A 54 11.17 4.65 -12.84
N GLU A 55 11.96 3.90 -12.04
CA GLU A 55 12.82 4.45 -10.98
C GLU A 55 13.88 5.39 -11.57
N ILE A 56 14.57 4.92 -12.62
CA ILE A 56 15.59 5.70 -13.34
C ILE A 56 14.98 6.98 -13.93
N LYS A 57 13.81 6.90 -14.54
CA LYS A 57 13.12 8.04 -15.16
C LYS A 57 12.61 9.04 -14.12
N ARG A 58 12.06 8.57 -13.02
CA ARG A 58 11.42 9.39 -11.99
C ARG A 58 12.39 9.85 -10.89
N LYS A 59 13.59 9.26 -10.80
CA LYS A 59 14.64 9.58 -9.83
C LYS A 59 14.22 9.32 -8.38
N PHE A 60 13.44 8.27 -8.15
CA PHE A 60 13.11 7.77 -6.82
C PHE A 60 12.75 6.27 -6.87
N SER A 61 12.89 5.60 -5.71
CA SER A 61 12.61 4.18 -5.55
C SER A 61 11.11 3.90 -5.60
N ILE A 62 10.72 2.90 -6.38
CA ILE A 62 9.34 2.43 -6.55
C ILE A 62 9.20 1.02 -5.96
N ASN A 63 10.20 0.17 -6.17
CA ASN A 63 10.21 -1.21 -5.72
C ASN A 63 11.13 -1.37 -4.51
N ALA A 64 10.81 -2.32 -3.62
CA ALA A 64 11.77 -2.75 -2.61
C ALA A 64 12.86 -3.62 -3.25
N SER A 65 14.12 -3.29 -3.01
CA SER A 65 15.29 -4.02 -3.52
C SER A 65 16.04 -4.72 -2.40
N VAL A 66 16.57 -5.91 -2.68
CA VAL A 66 17.41 -6.66 -1.76
C VAL A 66 18.87 -6.50 -2.18
N ILE A 67 19.73 -6.07 -1.26
CA ILE A 67 21.15 -5.83 -1.48
C ILE A 67 21.94 -6.54 -0.37
N PRO A 68 22.34 -7.80 -0.59
CA PRO A 68 23.17 -8.51 0.36
C PRO A 68 24.62 -8.03 0.29
N VAL A 69 25.19 -7.71 1.43
CA VAL A 69 26.59 -7.36 1.60
C VAL A 69 27.27 -8.33 2.56
N GLU A 70 28.57 -8.58 2.35
CA GLU A 70 29.39 -9.44 3.24
C GLU A 70 30.37 -8.53 4.02
N TRP A 71 30.38 -8.67 5.33
CA TRP A 71 31.24 -7.84 6.19
C TRP A 71 31.56 -8.59 7.51
N ASN A 72 32.85 -8.70 7.85
CA ASN A 72 33.33 -9.35 9.10
C ASN A 72 32.71 -10.74 9.36
N GLY A 73 32.55 -11.59 8.34
CA GLY A 73 31.93 -12.90 8.48
C GLY A 73 30.41 -12.89 8.63
N LEU A 74 29.78 -11.74 8.49
CA LEU A 74 28.33 -11.60 8.44
C LEU A 74 27.83 -11.41 7.01
N LYS A 75 26.61 -11.86 6.77
CA LYS A 75 25.78 -11.48 5.63
C LYS A 75 24.69 -10.53 6.09
N ILE A 76 24.69 -9.33 5.58
CA ILE A 76 23.68 -8.32 5.86
C ILE A 76 22.82 -8.15 4.63
N ASN A 77 21.58 -8.59 4.68
CA ASN A 77 20.59 -8.36 3.63
C ASN A 77 19.95 -6.99 3.87
N ILE A 78 20.34 -5.99 3.10
CA ILE A 78 19.74 -4.66 3.13
C ILE A 78 18.50 -4.70 2.25
N LEU A 79 17.37 -4.31 2.81
CA LEU A 79 16.09 -4.16 2.13
C LEU A 79 15.84 -2.66 1.93
N ASP A 80 16.21 -2.13 0.77
CA ASP A 80 15.98 -0.71 0.43
C ASP A 80 14.53 -0.53 -0.02
N ALA A 81 13.71 0.09 0.85
CA ALA A 81 12.29 0.27 0.64
C ALA A 81 11.96 1.69 0.14
N PRO A 82 10.96 1.85 -0.77
CA PRO A 82 10.55 3.16 -1.23
C PRO A 82 10.01 4.02 -0.08
N GLY A 83 10.27 5.33 -0.15
CA GLY A 83 9.85 6.30 0.87
C GLY A 83 8.55 7.03 0.53
N TYR A 84 8.02 6.89 -0.67
CA TYR A 84 6.75 7.48 -1.09
C TYR A 84 5.58 6.55 -0.73
N PHE A 85 4.51 7.12 -0.17
CA PHE A 85 3.36 6.36 0.33
C PHE A 85 2.57 5.63 -0.75
N ASP A 86 2.64 6.09 -1.99
CA ASP A 86 2.03 5.40 -3.12
C ASP A 86 2.56 3.96 -3.29
N PHE A 87 3.76 3.68 -2.77
CA PHE A 87 4.42 2.38 -2.86
C PHE A 87 4.53 1.67 -1.50
N VAL A 88 3.59 1.95 -0.59
CA VAL A 88 3.57 1.36 0.76
C VAL A 88 3.56 -0.17 0.72
N GLY A 89 2.92 -0.80 -0.27
CA GLY A 89 2.93 -2.25 -0.43
C GLY A 89 4.34 -2.82 -0.54
N GLN A 90 5.22 -2.15 -1.26
CA GLN A 90 6.62 -2.56 -1.38
C GLN A 90 7.40 -2.44 -0.06
N MET A 91 7.08 -1.42 0.74
CA MET A 91 7.62 -1.28 2.09
C MET A 91 7.09 -2.40 3.02
N GLU A 92 5.81 -2.73 2.93
CA GLU A 92 5.18 -3.81 3.71
C GLU A 92 5.77 -5.18 3.36
N ASP A 93 6.05 -5.44 2.09
CA ASP A 93 6.77 -6.63 1.62
C ASP A 93 8.14 -6.74 2.29
N ALA A 94 8.95 -5.68 2.24
CA ALA A 94 10.28 -5.63 2.85
C ALA A 94 10.21 -5.81 4.38
N MET A 95 9.27 -5.14 5.04
CA MET A 95 9.03 -5.22 6.48
C MET A 95 8.60 -6.62 6.94
N SER A 96 7.96 -7.42 6.09
CA SER A 96 7.49 -8.76 6.43
C SER A 96 8.63 -9.75 6.69
N VAL A 97 9.84 -9.43 6.24
CA VAL A 97 11.02 -10.30 6.33
C VAL A 97 12.22 -9.65 7.05
N ALA A 98 12.09 -8.38 7.46
CA ALA A 98 13.13 -7.69 8.21
C ALA A 98 13.18 -8.17 9.67
N ASP A 99 14.39 -8.20 10.23
CA ASP A 99 14.66 -8.50 11.64
C ASP A 99 15.07 -7.25 12.43
N ALA A 100 15.50 -6.20 11.71
CA ALA A 100 15.79 -4.88 12.24
C ALA A 100 15.50 -3.79 11.21
N ALA A 101 15.33 -2.55 11.67
CA ALA A 101 15.04 -1.41 10.82
C ALA A 101 16.03 -0.27 11.03
N VAL A 102 16.30 0.48 9.98
CA VAL A 102 17.01 1.76 10.01
C VAL A 102 16.06 2.85 9.53
N ILE A 103 15.68 3.74 10.41
CA ILE A 103 14.89 4.91 10.06
C ILE A 103 15.83 6.02 9.64
N VAL A 104 15.89 6.25 8.34
CA VAL A 104 16.81 7.24 7.75
C VAL A 104 16.15 8.61 7.76
N VAL A 105 16.83 9.57 8.41
CA VAL A 105 16.38 10.95 8.59
C VAL A 105 17.35 11.89 7.88
N ASN A 106 16.82 12.85 7.12
CA ASN A 106 17.67 13.84 6.47
C ASN A 106 18.13 14.90 7.48
N GLY A 107 19.44 15.13 7.59
CA GLY A 107 20.04 16.05 8.56
C GLY A 107 19.63 17.51 8.40
N LYS A 108 19.11 17.89 7.23
CA LYS A 108 18.60 19.24 6.96
C LYS A 108 17.08 19.33 7.13
N ALA A 109 16.34 18.34 6.65
CA ALA A 109 14.87 18.35 6.69
C ALA A 109 14.31 17.94 8.07
N GLY A 110 15.03 17.11 8.82
CA GLY A 110 14.60 16.62 10.12
C GLY A 110 13.48 15.57 10.03
N ILE A 111 12.55 15.61 10.98
CA ILE A 111 11.44 14.67 11.04
C ILE A 111 10.39 15.00 9.96
N GLU A 112 10.19 14.08 9.05
CA GLU A 112 9.18 14.14 8.01
C GLU A 112 8.10 13.08 8.25
N VAL A 113 6.98 13.15 7.52
CA VAL A 113 5.86 12.19 7.69
C VAL A 113 6.31 10.74 7.48
N GLY A 114 7.22 10.50 6.53
CA GLY A 114 7.79 9.15 6.32
C GLY A 114 8.58 8.64 7.51
N THR A 115 9.23 9.52 8.28
CA THR A 115 9.91 9.17 9.54
C THR A 115 8.90 8.73 10.58
N ILE A 116 7.79 9.47 10.72
CA ILE A 116 6.72 9.16 11.68
C ILE A 116 6.05 7.81 11.35
N LYS A 117 5.68 7.60 10.10
CA LYS A 117 5.06 6.34 9.65
C LYS A 117 6.02 5.14 9.80
N ALA A 118 7.31 5.33 9.49
CA ALA A 118 8.32 4.31 9.71
C ALA A 118 8.42 3.91 11.20
N TRP A 119 8.40 4.91 12.08
CA TRP A 119 8.35 4.66 13.51
C TRP A 119 7.10 3.91 13.95
N GLU A 120 5.89 4.38 13.55
CA GLU A 120 4.61 3.74 13.90
C GLU A 120 4.55 2.28 13.46
N ILE A 121 5.08 1.95 12.29
CA ILE A 121 5.14 0.57 11.80
C ILE A 121 6.11 -0.28 12.62
N CYS A 122 7.31 0.24 12.91
CA CYS A 122 8.29 -0.45 13.74
C CYS A 122 7.79 -0.66 15.16
N GLU A 123 7.11 0.33 15.75
CA GLU A 123 6.51 0.25 17.09
C GLU A 123 5.42 -0.82 17.14
N ARG A 124 4.49 -0.79 16.20
CA ARG A 124 3.41 -1.79 16.12
C ARG A 124 3.90 -3.23 15.95
N ARG A 125 5.01 -3.41 15.24
CA ARG A 125 5.62 -4.72 14.98
C ARG A 125 6.71 -5.10 15.97
N GLN A 126 7.06 -4.23 16.91
CA GLN A 126 8.14 -4.41 17.89
C GLN A 126 9.47 -4.82 17.24
N ILE A 127 9.80 -4.14 16.10
CA ILE A 127 11.05 -4.41 15.38
C ILE A 127 12.17 -3.53 15.97
N PRO A 128 13.33 -4.12 16.33
CA PRO A 128 14.54 -3.39 16.71
C PRO A 128 14.92 -2.37 15.66
N ARG A 129 15.22 -1.14 16.07
CA ARG A 129 15.46 -0.04 15.13
C ARG A 129 16.48 0.96 15.61
N ILE A 130 17.08 1.65 14.68
CA ILE A 130 17.94 2.83 14.90
C ILE A 130 17.48 4.00 14.03
N PHE A 131 17.81 5.19 14.44
CA PHE A 131 17.82 6.35 13.54
C PHE A 131 19.21 6.52 12.94
N PHE A 132 19.27 6.78 11.63
CA PHE A 132 20.47 7.17 10.93
C PHE A 132 20.26 8.53 10.29
N ILE A 133 20.90 9.57 10.82
CA ILE A 133 20.81 10.94 10.31
C ILE A 133 21.81 11.09 9.18
N THR A 134 21.32 11.22 7.95
CA THR A 134 22.11 11.37 6.72
C THR A 134 22.35 12.83 6.38
N ASN A 135 23.12 13.07 5.30
CA ASN A 135 23.41 14.41 4.78
C ASN A 135 24.03 15.33 5.84
N MET A 136 24.83 14.75 6.73
CA MET A 136 25.57 15.50 7.74
C MET A 136 26.75 16.30 7.15
N ASP A 137 27.04 16.10 5.88
CA ASP A 137 27.95 16.89 5.07
C ASP A 137 27.35 18.21 4.57
N ASP A 138 26.02 18.40 4.66
CA ASP A 138 25.36 19.68 4.36
C ASP A 138 25.64 20.66 5.53
N PRO A 139 26.17 21.87 5.25
CA PRO A 139 26.44 22.86 6.31
C PRO A 139 25.19 23.35 7.05
N ASN A 140 23.99 23.07 6.54
CA ASN A 140 22.72 23.36 7.20
C ASN A 140 22.16 22.17 7.99
N ALA A 141 22.91 21.09 8.18
CA ALA A 141 22.49 19.96 9.00
C ALA A 141 22.42 20.38 10.48
N LYS A 142 21.30 19.97 11.14
CA LYS A 142 20.97 20.42 12.50
C LYS A 142 20.83 19.24 13.45
N TYR A 143 21.93 18.56 13.72
CA TYR A 143 21.92 17.30 14.45
C TYR A 143 21.23 17.37 15.82
N MET A 144 21.66 18.27 16.72
CA MET A 144 21.10 18.35 18.08
C MET A 144 19.62 18.74 18.08
N GLU A 145 19.23 19.67 17.18
CA GLU A 145 17.81 20.04 17.02
C GLU A 145 16.96 18.83 16.61
N ILE A 146 17.46 18.00 15.68
CA ILE A 146 16.77 16.79 15.23
C ILE A 146 16.70 15.75 16.36
N VAL A 147 17.77 15.56 17.12
CA VAL A 147 17.79 14.63 18.26
C VAL A 147 16.74 15.03 19.31
N GLU A 148 16.66 16.31 19.65
CA GLU A 148 15.65 16.80 20.59
C GLU A 148 14.22 16.60 20.04
N GLN A 149 13.97 16.92 18.77
CA GLN A 149 12.68 16.64 18.14
C GLN A 149 12.32 15.13 18.15
N LEU A 150 13.33 14.25 17.92
CA LEU A 150 13.13 12.80 17.99
C LEU A 150 12.77 12.36 19.42
N LYS A 151 13.44 12.89 20.45
CA LYS A 151 13.14 12.63 21.87
C LYS A 151 11.77 13.14 22.28
N GLU A 152 11.42 14.37 21.90
CA GLU A 152 10.10 14.95 22.17
C GLU A 152 8.97 14.11 21.52
N ARG A 153 9.19 13.62 20.29
CA ARG A 153 8.19 12.91 19.54
C ARG A 153 8.04 11.44 19.90
N PHE A 154 9.18 10.76 20.13
CA PHE A 154 9.25 9.30 20.28
C PHE A 154 9.68 8.83 21.67
N GLY A 155 9.95 9.76 22.56
CA GLY A 155 10.25 9.49 23.96
C GLY A 155 11.74 9.32 24.29
N LYS A 156 12.01 9.19 25.58
CA LYS A 156 13.36 9.12 26.15
C LYS A 156 14.20 7.94 25.69
N LYS A 157 13.57 6.90 25.09
CA LYS A 157 14.29 5.76 24.52
C LYS A 157 15.17 6.09 23.32
N VAL A 158 14.99 7.26 22.71
CA VAL A 158 15.89 7.75 21.65
C VAL A 158 17.17 8.25 22.27
N ALA A 159 18.31 7.59 21.97
CA ALA A 159 19.60 7.88 22.59
C ALA A 159 20.71 8.06 21.55
N PRO A 160 21.45 9.19 21.57
CA PRO A 160 22.58 9.40 20.68
C PRO A 160 23.71 8.40 20.97
N PHE A 161 24.13 7.64 19.96
CA PHE A 161 25.34 6.81 20.01
C PHE A 161 26.54 7.53 19.40
N HIS A 162 26.26 8.53 18.56
CA HIS A 162 27.28 9.37 17.94
C HIS A 162 26.92 10.84 18.10
N LEU A 163 27.94 11.68 18.36
CA LEU A 163 27.85 13.13 18.22
C LEU A 163 28.74 13.59 17.08
N PRO A 164 28.32 14.49 16.18
CA PRO A 164 29.14 14.94 15.07
C PRO A 164 30.30 15.80 15.54
N ILE A 165 31.48 15.63 14.93
CA ILE A 165 32.59 16.56 15.03
C ILE A 165 32.57 17.39 13.75
N ILE A 166 32.28 18.69 13.90
CA ILE A 166 32.19 19.65 12.80
C ILE A 166 33.32 20.64 12.94
N GLU A 167 34.21 20.68 11.96
CA GLU A 167 35.34 21.63 11.88
C GLU A 167 35.20 22.43 10.58
N ASP A 168 35.28 23.75 10.66
CA ASP A 168 35.09 24.67 9.53
C ASP A 168 33.81 24.44 8.73
N GLY A 169 32.71 24.10 9.45
CA GLY A 169 31.38 23.80 8.85
C GLY A 169 31.30 22.48 8.08
N LYS A 170 32.28 21.59 8.26
CA LYS A 170 32.31 20.25 7.61
C LYS A 170 32.29 19.15 8.65
N LEU A 171 31.61 18.08 8.36
CA LEU A 171 31.68 16.85 9.16
C LEU A 171 33.05 16.19 8.98
N THR A 172 33.89 16.24 9.99
CA THR A 172 35.26 15.66 9.96
C THR A 172 35.36 14.34 10.74
N GLY A 173 34.37 14.06 11.62
CA GLY A 173 34.39 12.88 12.45
C GLY A 173 33.15 12.78 13.34
N TYR A 174 33.25 11.94 14.35
CA TYR A 174 32.21 11.81 15.36
C TYR A 174 32.79 11.34 16.70
N VAL A 175 32.11 11.66 17.80
CA VAL A 175 32.34 11.06 19.11
C VAL A 175 31.45 9.85 19.25
N ASN A 176 32.04 8.71 19.57
CA ASN A 176 31.31 7.49 19.95
C ASN A 176 30.96 7.56 21.44
N VAL A 177 29.70 7.84 21.77
CA VAL A 177 29.22 8.04 23.14
C VAL A 177 29.31 6.74 23.97
N VAL A 178 29.13 5.58 23.32
CA VAL A 178 29.22 4.26 24.00
C VAL A 178 30.65 3.96 24.43
N LYS A 179 31.64 4.28 23.60
CA LYS A 179 33.07 4.01 23.86
C LYS A 179 33.82 5.18 24.50
N MET A 180 33.21 6.35 24.57
CA MET A 180 33.86 7.60 24.99
C MET A 180 35.16 7.85 24.22
N GLY A 181 35.06 7.92 22.88
CA GLY A 181 36.20 8.11 22.01
C GLY A 181 35.88 8.90 20.74
N GLY A 182 36.75 9.84 20.40
CA GLY A 182 36.65 10.61 19.16
C GLY A 182 37.13 9.78 17.96
N ARG A 183 36.56 10.04 16.80
CA ARG A 183 36.90 9.40 15.54
C ARG A 183 36.98 10.41 14.43
N LYS A 184 38.02 10.32 13.59
CA LYS A 184 38.24 11.18 12.41
C LYS A 184 38.15 10.36 11.16
N PHE A 185 37.32 10.75 10.20
CA PHE A 185 37.24 10.11 8.89
C PHE A 185 38.55 10.29 8.11
N THR A 186 39.00 9.24 7.43
CA THR A 186 40.31 9.21 6.76
C THR A 186 40.24 9.00 5.26
N ASP A 187 39.16 8.41 4.74
CA ASP A 187 39.01 8.11 3.32
C ASP A 187 37.51 8.12 2.90
N ASP A 188 37.31 7.95 1.60
CA ASP A 188 35.98 7.87 0.96
C ASP A 188 35.30 6.48 1.10
N LEU A 189 35.90 5.55 1.85
CA LEU A 189 35.36 4.20 2.10
C LEU A 189 34.74 4.11 3.52
N GLY A 190 34.72 5.21 4.26
CA GLY A 190 34.17 5.28 5.60
C GLY A 190 35.14 4.84 6.70
N SER A 191 36.44 4.69 6.39
CA SER A 191 37.46 4.40 7.39
C SER A 191 37.67 5.59 8.33
N TYR A 192 38.15 5.30 9.53
CA TYR A 192 38.44 6.34 10.53
C TYR A 192 39.68 5.98 11.36
N THR A 193 40.28 7.00 11.94
CA THR A 193 41.31 6.88 12.98
C THR A 193 40.76 7.41 14.30
N GLU A 194 41.34 6.95 15.40
CA GLU A 194 41.02 7.48 16.73
C GLU A 194 41.61 8.87 16.89
N ARG A 195 40.93 9.73 17.62
CA ARG A 195 41.35 11.07 18.02
C ARG A 195 40.79 11.40 19.40
N ASP A 196 41.36 12.41 20.04
CA ASP A 196 40.81 12.97 21.27
C ASP A 196 39.43 13.60 21.03
N ILE A 197 38.60 13.57 22.07
CA ILE A 197 37.30 14.24 22.07
C ILE A 197 37.53 15.74 22.17
N PRO A 198 36.94 16.55 21.25
CA PRO A 198 37.00 18.00 21.36
C PRO A 198 36.35 18.50 22.66
N GLU A 199 37.02 19.41 23.38
CA GLU A 199 36.54 19.92 24.67
C GLU A 199 35.17 20.65 24.55
N ASP A 200 34.90 21.28 23.44
CA ASP A 200 33.67 22.00 23.15
C ASP A 200 32.43 21.09 23.03
N LEU A 201 32.61 19.78 22.81
CA LEU A 201 31.53 18.80 22.77
C LEU A 201 31.18 18.18 24.14
N THR A 202 31.99 18.45 25.18
CA THR A 202 31.76 17.90 26.52
C THR A 202 30.36 18.22 27.08
N PRO A 203 29.82 19.45 26.96
CA PRO A 203 28.49 19.81 27.48
C PRO A 203 27.34 18.99 26.84
N GLU A 204 27.49 18.55 25.58
CA GLU A 204 26.52 17.74 24.86
C GLU A 204 26.77 16.25 25.07
N LEU A 205 27.99 15.83 25.28
CA LEU A 205 28.41 14.44 25.47
C LEU A 205 28.00 13.88 26.82
N GLU A 206 28.19 14.62 27.91
CA GLU A 206 27.89 14.17 29.26
C GLU A 206 26.43 13.75 29.46
N PRO A 207 25.43 14.57 29.08
CA PRO A 207 24.03 14.16 29.19
C PRO A 207 23.68 12.93 28.33
N CYS A 208 24.29 12.82 27.14
CA CYS A 208 24.10 11.65 26.28
C CYS A 208 24.68 10.38 26.89
N ARG A 209 25.85 10.50 27.51
CA ARG A 209 26.49 9.38 28.21
C ARG A 209 25.71 8.95 29.43
N GLU A 210 25.24 9.89 30.25
CA GLU A 210 24.42 9.62 31.43
C GLU A 210 23.14 8.88 31.05
N GLN A 211 22.42 9.34 30.05
CA GLN A 211 21.22 8.65 29.52
C GLN A 211 21.51 7.20 29.13
N LEU A 212 22.65 6.92 28.48
CA LEU A 212 23.03 5.56 28.12
C LEU A 212 23.38 4.70 29.36
N MET A 213 24.01 5.27 30.37
CA MET A 213 24.37 4.54 31.59
C MET A 213 23.14 4.25 32.45
N GLU A 214 22.18 5.15 32.53
CA GLU A 214 20.87 4.89 33.14
C GLU A 214 20.17 3.73 32.47
N ALA A 215 20.12 3.74 31.15
CA ALA A 215 19.48 2.64 30.40
C ALA A 215 20.23 1.30 30.51
N VAL A 216 21.56 1.33 30.66
CA VAL A 216 22.35 0.13 30.98
C VAL A 216 21.97 -0.40 32.37
N ALA A 217 21.88 0.49 33.36
CA ALA A 217 21.46 0.13 34.71
C ALA A 217 20.06 -0.48 34.76
N GLU A 218 19.09 0.10 34.08
CA GLU A 218 17.69 -0.38 34.02
C GLU A 218 17.57 -1.76 33.35
N SER A 219 18.56 -2.21 32.59
CA SER A 219 18.48 -3.47 31.83
C SER A 219 18.62 -4.73 32.66
N ASP A 220 19.18 -4.66 33.90
CA ASP A 220 19.52 -5.81 34.73
C ASP A 220 19.68 -5.36 36.20
N GLU A 221 19.15 -6.14 37.16
CA GLU A 221 19.22 -5.82 38.60
C GLU A 221 20.66 -5.67 39.10
N VAL A 222 21.59 -6.49 38.62
CA VAL A 222 23.00 -6.44 39.02
C VAL A 222 23.66 -5.14 38.54
N LEU A 223 23.31 -4.71 37.32
CA LEU A 223 23.82 -3.44 36.79
C LEU A 223 23.18 -2.24 37.49
N MET A 224 21.93 -2.37 37.93
CA MET A 224 21.25 -1.35 38.72
C MET A 224 21.95 -1.13 40.07
N ASP A 225 22.25 -2.22 40.78
CA ASP A 225 22.98 -2.16 42.06
C ASP A 225 24.37 -1.57 41.91
N LYS A 226 25.09 -1.93 40.83
CA LYS A 226 26.38 -1.38 40.48
C LYS A 226 26.34 0.13 40.22
N TYR A 227 25.32 0.59 39.50
CA TYR A 227 25.10 2.01 39.21
C TYR A 227 24.88 2.84 40.48
N PHE A 228 23.99 2.36 41.37
CA PHE A 228 23.73 3.06 42.64
C PHE A 228 24.91 3.00 43.63
N SER A 229 25.78 1.99 43.51
CA SER A 229 27.02 1.89 44.30
C SER A 229 28.11 2.83 43.81
N GLY A 230 27.90 3.49 42.63
CA GLY A 230 28.91 4.36 42.00
C GLY A 230 30.07 3.61 41.36
N GLU A 231 29.90 2.33 41.08
CA GLU A 231 30.89 1.49 40.38
C GLU A 231 30.79 1.71 38.86
N GLU A 232 31.95 1.78 38.20
CA GLU A 232 31.99 1.93 36.74
C GLU A 232 31.62 0.63 36.02
N PHE A 233 30.84 0.72 34.94
CA PHE A 233 30.56 -0.41 34.05
C PHE A 233 31.75 -0.73 33.16
N THR A 234 32.03 -2.00 32.94
CA THR A 234 32.97 -2.43 31.91
C THR A 234 32.34 -2.25 30.52
N TYR A 235 33.18 -2.14 29.48
CA TYR A 235 32.71 -2.01 28.10
C TYR A 235 31.83 -3.21 27.67
N GLU A 236 32.16 -4.43 28.13
CA GLU A 236 31.42 -5.66 27.88
C GLU A 236 30.02 -5.61 28.49
N GLU A 237 29.90 -5.16 29.75
CA GLU A 237 28.60 -4.95 30.41
C GLU A 237 27.75 -3.97 29.66
N ILE A 238 28.29 -2.80 29.31
CA ILE A 238 27.61 -1.76 28.51
C ILE A 238 27.15 -2.34 27.17
N SER A 239 28.03 -3.02 26.44
CA SER A 239 27.75 -3.54 25.10
C SER A 239 26.65 -4.61 25.13
N MET A 240 26.67 -5.51 26.11
CA MET A 240 25.66 -6.57 26.28
C MET A 240 24.28 -6.00 26.71
N ALA A 241 24.30 -5.05 27.64
CA ALA A 241 23.10 -4.38 28.11
C ALA A 241 22.42 -3.60 26.98
N LEU A 242 23.17 -2.76 26.27
CA LEU A 242 22.67 -1.99 25.13
C LEU A 242 22.15 -2.91 24.01
N ARG A 243 22.82 -4.03 23.74
CA ARG A 243 22.30 -5.01 22.76
C ARG A 243 20.92 -5.54 23.16
N ARG A 244 20.75 -5.94 24.43
CA ARG A 244 19.45 -6.42 24.95
C ARG A 244 18.39 -5.33 24.84
N SER A 245 18.70 -4.11 25.26
CA SER A 245 17.76 -2.98 25.23
C SER A 245 17.38 -2.54 23.80
N VAL A 246 18.32 -2.60 22.83
CA VAL A 246 18.01 -2.35 21.42
C VAL A 246 17.10 -3.42 20.84
N ILE A 247 17.38 -4.70 21.11
CA ILE A 247 16.55 -5.83 20.64
C ILE A 247 15.13 -5.75 21.22
N LYS A 248 14.98 -5.38 22.49
CA LYS A 248 13.67 -5.19 23.16
C LYS A 248 12.97 -3.87 22.80
N CYS A 249 13.59 -3.01 21.99
CA CYS A 249 13.07 -1.68 21.64
C CYS A 249 12.99 -0.69 22.83
N ASP A 250 13.72 -0.95 23.92
CA ASP A 250 13.81 -0.06 25.09
C ASP A 250 14.73 1.13 24.80
N ILE A 251 15.75 0.92 23.96
CA ILE A 251 16.64 1.97 23.45
C ILE A 251 16.61 1.98 21.93
N VAL A 252 16.59 3.19 21.37
CA VAL A 252 16.69 3.45 19.93
C VAL A 252 17.91 4.33 19.65
N PRO A 253 19.03 3.74 19.19
CA PRO A 253 20.25 4.47 18.86
C PRO A 253 20.07 5.51 17.79
N VAL A 254 20.72 6.67 17.93
CA VAL A 254 20.86 7.65 16.87
C VAL A 254 22.31 7.67 16.39
N GLN A 255 22.50 7.45 15.10
CA GLN A 255 23.77 7.49 14.40
C GLN A 255 23.78 8.57 13.33
N ILE A 256 24.95 8.92 12.85
CA ILE A 256 25.13 9.96 11.84
C ILE A 256 26.01 9.49 10.69
N GLY A 257 25.86 10.14 9.55
CA GLY A 257 26.75 9.95 8.43
C GLY A 257 26.41 10.78 7.20
N SER A 258 27.21 10.55 6.17
CA SER A 258 26.95 11.03 4.81
C SER A 258 27.07 9.85 3.85
N GLY A 259 25.98 9.51 3.19
CA GLY A 259 25.99 8.46 2.16
C GLY A 259 26.84 8.85 0.95
N VAL A 260 26.88 10.14 0.60
CA VAL A 260 27.66 10.63 -0.55
C VAL A 260 29.16 10.47 -0.33
N ASN A 261 29.63 10.65 0.90
CA ASN A 261 31.04 10.59 1.29
C ASN A 261 31.40 9.28 2.03
N CYS A 262 30.47 8.29 2.08
CA CYS A 262 30.60 7.04 2.85
C CYS A 262 30.91 7.23 4.35
N GLN A 263 30.78 8.45 4.89
CA GLN A 263 31.03 8.75 6.29
C GLN A 263 29.99 8.07 7.20
N GLY A 264 30.45 7.43 8.27
CA GLY A 264 29.59 6.69 9.21
C GLY A 264 29.23 5.28 8.78
N VAL A 265 29.54 4.84 7.55
CA VAL A 265 29.20 3.51 7.03
C VAL A 265 29.83 2.38 7.86
N ASN A 266 31.15 2.46 8.15
CA ASN A 266 31.81 1.44 8.98
C ASN A 266 31.23 1.35 10.39
N SER A 267 30.86 2.48 10.96
CA SER A 267 30.19 2.53 12.26
C SER A 267 28.79 1.92 12.21
N PHE A 268 28.06 2.15 11.15
CA PHE A 268 26.77 1.51 10.89
C PHE A 268 26.90 -0.03 10.79
N LEU A 269 27.89 -0.52 10.03
CA LEU A 269 28.14 -1.96 9.90
C LEU A 269 28.51 -2.60 11.25
N GLN A 270 29.31 -1.91 12.07
CA GLN A 270 29.61 -2.32 13.45
C GLN A 270 28.34 -2.36 14.32
N THR A 271 27.39 -1.47 14.12
CA THR A 271 26.11 -1.48 14.83
C THR A 271 25.24 -2.67 14.41
N CYS A 272 25.19 -2.98 13.12
CA CYS A 272 24.51 -4.19 12.63
C CYS A 272 25.09 -5.47 13.26
N GLU A 273 26.43 -5.54 13.40
CA GLU A 273 27.10 -6.67 14.03
C GLU A 273 26.75 -6.78 15.53
N LYS A 274 26.84 -5.67 16.26
CA LYS A 274 26.80 -5.64 17.72
C LYS A 274 25.39 -5.62 18.32
N TYR A 275 24.49 -4.83 17.73
CA TYR A 275 23.21 -4.49 18.34
C TYR A 275 22.01 -5.07 17.61
N PHE A 276 22.10 -5.40 16.32
CA PHE A 276 20.98 -6.01 15.65
C PHE A 276 20.93 -7.53 15.89
N PRO A 277 19.72 -8.10 16.03
CA PRO A 277 19.58 -9.53 16.22
C PRO A 277 20.07 -10.28 14.98
N SER A 278 20.66 -11.44 15.18
CA SER A 278 20.75 -12.45 14.14
C SER A 278 19.37 -13.06 13.91
N ALA A 279 19.18 -13.70 12.77
CA ALA A 279 17.87 -14.23 12.41
C ALA A 279 17.31 -15.21 13.46
N ASP A 280 18.18 -16.02 14.11
CA ASP A 280 17.82 -16.95 15.19
C ASP A 280 17.49 -16.28 16.54
N LYS A 281 17.75 -14.98 16.68
CA LYS A 281 17.50 -14.19 17.89
C LYS A 281 16.54 -13.03 17.66
N ALA A 282 15.92 -12.98 16.48
CA ALA A 282 14.90 -12.00 16.18
C ALA A 282 13.62 -12.34 16.96
N GLU A 283 13.11 -11.39 17.75
CA GLU A 283 11.88 -11.59 18.52
C GLU A 283 10.63 -11.57 17.62
N VAL A 284 10.73 -10.98 16.43
CA VAL A 284 9.63 -10.92 15.44
C VAL A 284 9.53 -12.27 14.73
N MET A 285 8.95 -13.25 15.40
CA MET A 285 8.70 -14.57 14.84
C MET A 285 7.38 -14.59 14.08
N LYS A 286 7.37 -15.26 12.92
CA LYS A 286 6.14 -15.43 12.15
C LYS A 286 5.43 -16.69 12.59
N ILE A 287 4.15 -16.54 12.96
CA ILE A 287 3.28 -17.66 13.36
C ILE A 287 2.75 -18.34 12.09
N ALA A 288 2.74 -19.66 12.12
CA ALA A 288 2.13 -20.52 11.10
C ALA A 288 1.11 -21.44 11.75
N THR A 289 0.19 -21.96 10.98
CA THR A 289 -0.72 -23.03 11.38
C THR A 289 -0.29 -24.33 10.70
N ASN A 290 -0.15 -25.40 11.46
CA ASN A 290 0.00 -26.75 10.91
C ASN A 290 -1.36 -27.20 10.35
N LEU A 291 -1.40 -27.48 9.06
CA LEU A 291 -2.66 -27.77 8.35
C LEU A 291 -3.27 -29.16 8.70
N GLU A 292 -2.48 -30.09 9.26
CA GLU A 292 -2.96 -31.40 9.70
C GLU A 292 -3.48 -31.36 11.12
N THR A 293 -2.75 -30.69 12.04
CA THR A 293 -3.11 -30.69 13.48
C THR A 293 -3.94 -29.47 13.90
N GLY A 294 -3.91 -28.38 13.11
CA GLY A 294 -4.50 -27.10 13.45
C GLY A 294 -3.74 -26.32 14.53
N GLU A 295 -2.58 -26.80 14.96
CA GLU A 295 -1.77 -26.16 16.00
C GLU A 295 -0.95 -25.00 15.43
N GLU A 296 -0.71 -23.98 16.27
CA GLU A 296 0.21 -22.89 15.93
C GLU A 296 1.66 -23.35 16.02
N VAL A 297 2.44 -23.00 15.02
CA VAL A 297 3.86 -23.28 14.89
C VAL A 297 4.62 -21.96 14.70
N ILE A 298 5.75 -21.83 15.35
CA ILE A 298 6.62 -20.66 15.22
C ILE A 298 7.76 -20.98 14.27
N GLY A 299 7.98 -20.11 13.29
CA GLY A 299 9.15 -20.13 12.42
C GLY A 299 10.37 -19.61 13.19
N ASP A 300 11.02 -20.49 13.96
CA ASP A 300 12.09 -20.17 14.94
C ASP A 300 13.50 -20.17 14.35
N PHE A 301 13.60 -20.26 13.03
CA PHE A 301 14.86 -20.29 12.29
C PHE A 301 15.80 -21.46 12.61
N ASP A 302 15.28 -22.55 13.19
CA ASP A 302 16.06 -23.77 13.39
C ASP A 302 16.30 -24.48 12.04
N TRP A 303 17.54 -24.52 11.61
CA TRP A 303 17.96 -25.14 10.34
C TRP A 303 17.95 -26.68 10.36
N ASN A 304 17.76 -27.32 11.54
CA ASN A 304 17.60 -28.79 11.68
C ASN A 304 16.15 -29.26 11.46
N LYS A 305 15.17 -28.35 11.50
CA LYS A 305 13.75 -28.66 11.26
C LYS A 305 13.46 -28.89 9.78
N PRO A 306 12.31 -29.48 9.42
CA PRO A 306 11.83 -29.49 8.05
C PRO A 306 11.82 -28.09 7.45
N VAL A 307 12.08 -27.98 6.16
CA VAL A 307 12.16 -26.68 5.50
C VAL A 307 10.81 -25.99 5.46
N SER A 308 10.82 -24.70 5.78
CA SER A 308 9.72 -23.79 5.49
C SER A 308 10.23 -22.43 5.06
N ALA A 309 9.53 -21.80 4.12
CA ALA A 309 9.87 -20.49 3.60
C ALA A 309 8.62 -19.67 3.32
N TYR A 310 8.69 -18.38 3.59
CA TYR A 310 7.65 -17.42 3.29
C TYR A 310 7.97 -16.62 2.04
N VAL A 311 7.05 -16.60 1.09
CA VAL A 311 7.18 -15.84 -0.15
C VAL A 311 6.72 -14.41 0.11
N PHE A 312 7.65 -13.47 0.18
CA PHE A 312 7.32 -12.10 0.54
C PHE A 312 7.20 -11.15 -0.65
N LYS A 313 7.71 -11.55 -1.83
CA LYS A 313 7.68 -10.71 -3.04
C LYS A 313 7.76 -11.55 -4.30
N THR A 314 7.08 -11.13 -5.34
CA THR A 314 7.17 -11.69 -6.69
C THR A 314 7.70 -10.62 -7.65
N ILE A 315 8.66 -11.00 -8.50
CA ILE A 315 9.20 -10.14 -9.56
C ILE A 315 8.99 -10.82 -10.91
N MET A 316 8.38 -10.12 -11.86
CA MET A 316 8.21 -10.60 -13.23
C MET A 316 9.40 -10.15 -14.09
N ASP A 317 10.23 -11.12 -14.47
CA ASP A 317 11.40 -10.89 -15.30
C ASP A 317 11.11 -11.26 -16.76
N PRO A 318 11.47 -10.43 -17.74
CA PRO A 318 11.19 -10.69 -19.15
C PRO A 318 11.85 -11.95 -19.70
N PHE A 319 12.98 -12.39 -19.11
CA PHE A 319 13.79 -13.51 -19.61
C PHE A 319 13.54 -14.82 -18.85
N VAL A 320 13.49 -14.73 -17.51
CA VAL A 320 13.28 -15.90 -16.63
C VAL A 320 11.81 -16.18 -16.44
N GLY A 321 10.97 -15.17 -16.55
CA GLY A 321 9.54 -15.20 -16.34
C GLY A 321 9.16 -14.72 -14.94
N LYS A 322 9.47 -15.49 -13.90
CA LYS A 322 9.07 -15.14 -12.53
C LYS A 322 10.15 -15.53 -11.53
N TYR A 323 10.45 -14.60 -10.62
CA TYR A 323 11.18 -14.86 -9.38
C TYR A 323 10.24 -14.75 -8.19
N SER A 324 10.22 -15.75 -7.31
CA SER A 324 9.57 -15.71 -6.01
C SER A 324 10.64 -15.48 -4.95
N LEU A 325 10.64 -14.30 -4.32
CA LEU A 325 11.58 -13.96 -3.27
C LEU A 325 11.07 -14.55 -1.96
N VAL A 326 11.93 -15.25 -1.24
CA VAL A 326 11.59 -16.00 -0.04
C VAL A 326 12.53 -15.65 1.10
N LYS A 327 12.00 -15.68 2.33
CA LYS A 327 12.80 -15.83 3.55
C LYS A 327 12.61 -17.25 4.07
N VAL A 328 13.70 -18.00 4.20
CA VAL A 328 13.68 -19.32 4.81
C VAL A 328 13.44 -19.16 6.30
N ARG A 329 12.44 -19.84 6.85
CA ARG A 329 12.04 -19.72 8.25
C ARG A 329 12.54 -20.88 9.11
N THR A 330 12.57 -22.08 8.54
CA THR A 330 13.13 -23.28 9.17
C THR A 330 13.82 -24.14 8.12
N GLY A 331 14.73 -24.99 8.54
CA GLY A 331 15.41 -25.92 7.65
C GLY A 331 16.40 -25.27 6.69
N VAL A 332 16.71 -25.99 5.62
CA VAL A 332 17.61 -25.57 4.54
C VAL A 332 16.93 -25.82 3.21
N LEU A 333 16.81 -24.80 2.41
CA LEU A 333 16.26 -24.88 1.06
C LEU A 333 17.39 -25.23 0.09
N CYS A 334 17.26 -26.32 -0.68
CA CYS A 334 18.29 -26.77 -1.63
C CYS A 334 17.76 -26.70 -3.08
N ALA A 335 18.67 -26.39 -3.99
CA ALA A 335 18.38 -26.49 -5.43
C ALA A 335 18.12 -27.95 -5.81
N GLY A 336 17.06 -28.20 -6.57
CA GLY A 336 16.64 -29.56 -6.95
C GLY A 336 15.59 -30.19 -6.06
N ASP A 337 15.34 -29.66 -4.85
CA ASP A 337 14.30 -30.14 -3.94
C ASP A 337 12.90 -29.95 -4.52
N THR A 338 11.97 -30.73 -4.01
CA THR A 338 10.53 -30.51 -4.19
C THR A 338 9.98 -29.94 -2.90
N VAL A 339 9.24 -28.83 -2.99
CA VAL A 339 8.55 -28.19 -1.87
C VAL A 339 7.06 -28.27 -2.06
N TYR A 340 6.33 -28.25 -0.96
CA TYR A 340 4.88 -28.20 -0.92
C TYR A 340 4.43 -26.76 -0.67
N ASN A 341 3.72 -26.17 -1.64
CA ASN A 341 3.03 -24.90 -1.43
C ASN A 341 1.75 -25.15 -0.62
N ALA A 342 1.82 -24.94 0.68
CA ALA A 342 0.74 -25.22 1.61
C ALA A 342 -0.51 -24.36 1.33
N THR A 343 -0.31 -23.10 0.90
CA THR A 343 -1.41 -22.17 0.58
C THR A 343 -2.21 -22.58 -0.67
N LYS A 344 -1.56 -23.30 -1.61
CA LYS A 344 -2.17 -23.70 -2.90
C LYS A 344 -2.44 -25.20 -3.02
N ASP A 345 -2.01 -26.00 -2.05
CA ASP A 345 -2.10 -27.46 -2.05
C ASP A 345 -1.44 -28.07 -3.31
N VAL A 346 -0.20 -27.69 -3.59
CA VAL A 346 0.53 -28.16 -4.77
C VAL A 346 2.02 -28.32 -4.49
N GLU A 347 2.63 -29.39 -5.06
CA GLU A 347 4.07 -29.57 -5.04
C GLU A 347 4.74 -28.85 -6.21
N GLU A 348 5.84 -28.16 -5.95
CA GLU A 348 6.64 -27.47 -6.95
C GLU A 348 8.13 -27.82 -6.79
N LYS A 349 8.79 -28.03 -7.93
CA LYS A 349 10.21 -28.38 -7.97
C LYS A 349 11.07 -27.12 -8.03
N LEU A 350 12.05 -27.03 -7.14
CA LEU A 350 13.03 -25.94 -7.08
C LEU A 350 14.15 -26.22 -8.10
N SER A 351 14.04 -25.66 -9.30
CA SER A 351 15.06 -25.88 -10.33
C SER A 351 16.40 -25.21 -9.98
N LYS A 352 16.32 -23.96 -9.51
CA LYS A 352 17.48 -23.12 -9.17
C LYS A 352 17.12 -22.15 -8.05
N LEU A 353 18.10 -21.90 -7.19
CA LEU A 353 18.03 -20.89 -6.14
C LEU A 353 18.97 -19.73 -6.48
N TYR A 354 18.57 -18.54 -6.07
CA TYR A 354 19.33 -17.32 -6.36
C TYR A 354 19.39 -16.42 -5.15
N ILE A 355 20.44 -15.60 -5.12
CA ILE A 355 20.52 -14.39 -4.30
C ILE A 355 20.36 -13.21 -5.24
N MET A 356 19.38 -12.35 -4.94
CA MET A 356 19.17 -11.10 -5.66
C MET A 356 20.09 -10.02 -5.09
N ARG A 357 20.78 -9.29 -5.96
CA ARG A 357 21.61 -8.13 -5.59
C ARG A 357 21.24 -6.99 -6.52
N GLY A 358 20.20 -6.23 -6.17
CA GLY A 358 19.53 -5.35 -7.11
C GLY A 358 19.09 -6.13 -8.36
N LYS A 359 19.52 -5.68 -9.56
CA LYS A 359 19.25 -6.40 -10.82
C LYS A 359 20.11 -7.64 -11.04
N ASN A 360 21.19 -7.80 -10.30
CA ASN A 360 22.12 -8.91 -10.49
C ASN A 360 21.63 -10.15 -9.75
N VAL A 361 21.71 -11.29 -10.39
CA VAL A 361 21.21 -12.58 -9.88
C VAL A 361 22.39 -13.52 -9.74
N ILE A 362 22.60 -14.05 -8.55
CA ILE A 362 23.72 -14.95 -8.21
C ILE A 362 23.12 -16.32 -7.91
N GLU A 363 23.45 -17.35 -8.71
CA GLU A 363 22.98 -18.71 -8.48
C GLU A 363 23.67 -19.32 -7.25
N VAL A 364 22.88 -19.95 -6.38
CA VAL A 364 23.36 -20.62 -5.16
C VAL A 364 22.74 -22.02 -5.04
N GLN A 365 23.38 -22.91 -4.29
CA GLN A 365 22.90 -24.28 -4.10
C GLN A 365 21.99 -24.42 -2.90
N LYS A 366 22.16 -23.58 -1.88
CA LYS A 366 21.46 -23.68 -0.59
C LYS A 366 21.16 -22.30 -0.02
N LEU A 367 20.04 -22.23 0.72
CA LEU A 367 19.68 -21.10 1.58
C LEU A 367 19.30 -21.65 2.95
N TYR A 368 19.98 -21.17 3.98
CA TYR A 368 19.69 -21.58 5.38
C TYR A 368 18.54 -20.77 5.97
N ALA A 369 17.94 -21.32 7.03
CA ALA A 369 16.95 -20.60 7.84
C ALA A 369 17.48 -19.21 8.23
N GLY A 370 16.64 -18.19 8.09
CA GLY A 370 17.00 -16.78 8.29
C GLY A 370 17.46 -16.05 7.04
N ASP A 371 17.86 -16.75 5.97
CA ASP A 371 18.35 -16.10 4.76
C ASP A 371 17.23 -15.70 3.79
N ILE A 372 17.54 -14.70 2.97
CA ILE A 372 16.68 -14.20 1.91
C ILE A 372 17.28 -14.62 0.57
N GLY A 373 16.46 -15.25 -0.27
CA GLY A 373 16.83 -15.63 -1.62
C GLY A 373 15.65 -15.56 -2.58
N ALA A 374 15.85 -16.07 -3.79
CA ALA A 374 14.83 -16.10 -4.82
C ALA A 374 14.78 -17.48 -5.50
N ILE A 375 13.60 -17.91 -5.88
CA ILE A 375 13.34 -19.13 -6.61
C ILE A 375 12.79 -18.75 -7.98
N GLY A 376 13.41 -19.25 -9.04
CA GLY A 376 12.96 -19.01 -10.41
C GLY A 376 11.89 -19.99 -10.87
N LYS A 377 10.91 -19.49 -11.64
CA LYS A 377 9.97 -20.31 -12.44
C LYS A 377 8.96 -21.15 -11.65
N LEU A 378 8.66 -20.83 -10.41
CA LEU A 378 7.54 -21.48 -9.72
C LEU A 378 6.21 -21.12 -10.41
N ALA A 379 5.41 -22.11 -10.79
CA ALA A 379 4.21 -21.89 -11.60
C ALA A 379 3.06 -21.31 -10.77
N SER A 380 2.74 -21.95 -9.64
CA SER A 380 1.57 -21.64 -8.82
C SER A 380 1.85 -20.64 -7.71
N THR A 381 3.07 -20.60 -7.20
CA THR A 381 3.49 -19.80 -6.04
C THR A 381 3.38 -18.29 -6.29
N ARG A 382 2.84 -17.56 -5.31
CA ARG A 382 2.65 -16.10 -5.32
C ARG A 382 3.13 -15.48 -4.02
N THR A 383 3.21 -14.17 -3.98
CA THR A 383 3.47 -13.40 -2.75
C THR A 383 2.40 -13.71 -1.69
N GLY A 384 2.86 -13.97 -0.47
CA GLY A 384 2.03 -14.41 0.66
C GLY A 384 1.97 -15.91 0.86
N ASP A 385 2.34 -16.73 -0.14
CA ASP A 385 2.31 -18.17 -0.04
C ASP A 385 3.41 -18.71 0.90
N THR A 386 3.14 -19.89 1.47
CA THR A 386 4.10 -20.64 2.28
C THR A 386 4.57 -21.87 1.53
N LEU A 387 5.88 -22.03 1.47
CA LEU A 387 6.51 -23.25 0.99
C LEU A 387 6.98 -24.08 2.19
N SER A 388 6.58 -25.33 2.28
CA SER A 388 6.91 -26.27 3.36
C SER A 388 7.24 -27.65 2.78
N THR A 389 7.19 -28.69 3.60
CA THR A 389 7.22 -30.09 3.12
C THR A 389 5.83 -30.71 3.27
N LYS A 390 5.57 -31.75 2.49
CA LYS A 390 4.27 -32.45 2.54
C LYS A 390 4.07 -33.19 3.86
N GLU A 391 5.16 -33.65 4.45
CA GLU A 391 5.16 -34.34 5.74
C GLU A 391 5.00 -33.38 6.93
N TRP A 392 5.17 -32.09 6.71
CA TRP A 392 5.00 -31.03 7.69
C TRP A 392 4.36 -29.81 7.05
N PRO A 393 3.07 -29.92 6.70
CA PRO A 393 2.36 -28.86 5.95
C PRO A 393 1.99 -27.73 6.92
N ILE A 394 2.75 -26.65 6.88
CA ILE A 394 2.46 -25.43 7.63
C ILE A 394 2.18 -24.27 6.72
N GLU A 395 1.30 -23.35 7.15
CA GLU A 395 0.98 -22.12 6.46
C GLU A 395 1.21 -20.92 7.37
N TYR A 396 2.11 -20.02 6.99
CA TYR A 396 2.36 -18.77 7.72
C TYR A 396 1.18 -17.80 7.55
N HIS A 397 0.78 -17.18 8.66
CA HIS A 397 -0.23 -16.13 8.60
C HIS A 397 0.19 -15.03 7.62
N PRO A 398 -0.68 -14.64 6.69
CA PRO A 398 -0.33 -13.66 5.67
C PRO A 398 -0.04 -12.29 6.31
N THR A 399 0.88 -11.56 5.73
CA THR A 399 1.11 -10.17 6.12
C THR A 399 -0.07 -9.32 5.69
N THR A 400 -0.62 -8.54 6.63
CA THR A 400 -1.68 -7.58 6.29
C THR A 400 -1.11 -6.48 5.42
N MET A 401 -1.64 -6.38 4.20
CA MET A 401 -1.27 -5.34 3.23
C MET A 401 -2.27 -4.19 3.27
N SER A 402 -1.79 -2.99 2.97
CA SER A 402 -2.63 -1.81 2.80
C SER A 402 -3.63 -2.02 1.68
N LYS A 403 -4.90 -1.69 1.94
CA LYS A 403 -5.97 -1.82 0.95
C LYS A 403 -5.92 -0.66 -0.04
N PRO A 404 -6.07 -0.91 -1.36
CA PRO A 404 -6.17 0.16 -2.33
C PRO A 404 -7.49 0.93 -2.16
N TYR A 405 -7.41 2.25 -2.11
CA TYR A 405 -8.55 3.15 -1.91
C TYR A 405 -8.71 4.21 -3.01
N THR A 406 -7.67 4.41 -3.82
CA THR A 406 -7.71 5.30 -4.98
C THR A 406 -7.93 4.48 -6.24
N TYR A 407 -8.74 4.98 -7.17
CA TYR A 407 -9.00 4.26 -8.40
C TYR A 407 -9.21 5.21 -9.59
N VAL A 408 -8.91 4.70 -10.77
CA VAL A 408 -9.16 5.35 -12.04
C VAL A 408 -9.82 4.37 -13.01
N ARG A 409 -10.61 4.90 -13.92
CA ARG A 409 -11.05 4.14 -15.09
C ARG A 409 -9.92 4.08 -16.10
N TYR A 410 -9.76 2.96 -16.78
CA TYR A 410 -8.85 2.88 -17.89
C TYR A 410 -9.52 2.35 -19.17
N LYS A 411 -8.94 2.67 -20.29
CA LYS A 411 -9.33 2.17 -21.62
C LYS A 411 -8.10 1.80 -22.43
N ALA A 412 -8.23 0.81 -23.29
CA ALA A 412 -7.25 0.55 -24.33
C ALA A 412 -7.15 1.78 -25.26
N VAL A 413 -5.93 2.22 -25.54
CA VAL A 413 -5.69 3.26 -26.56
C VAL A 413 -5.88 2.68 -27.95
N ASN A 414 -5.38 1.47 -28.20
CA ASN A 414 -5.53 0.76 -29.45
C ASN A 414 -6.63 -0.29 -29.31
N LYS A 415 -7.59 -0.29 -30.23
CA LYS A 415 -8.65 -1.30 -30.28
C LYS A 415 -8.07 -2.69 -30.55
N GLY A 416 -8.57 -3.71 -29.83
CA GLY A 416 -8.15 -5.11 -29.98
C GLY A 416 -6.94 -5.50 -29.12
N GLU A 417 -6.45 -4.60 -28.26
CA GLU A 417 -5.39 -4.89 -27.28
C GLU A 417 -5.93 -5.27 -25.88
N GLU A 418 -7.25 -5.29 -25.70
CA GLU A 418 -7.91 -5.47 -24.39
C GLU A 418 -7.40 -6.73 -23.68
N GLU A 419 -7.38 -7.89 -24.35
CA GLU A 419 -6.89 -9.15 -23.78
C GLU A 419 -5.41 -9.09 -23.36
N LYS A 420 -4.57 -8.42 -24.15
CA LYS A 420 -3.15 -8.24 -23.82
C LYS A 420 -2.98 -7.32 -22.62
N ILE A 421 -3.81 -6.29 -22.50
CA ILE A 421 -3.83 -5.37 -21.35
C ILE A 421 -4.23 -6.13 -20.09
N ASP A 422 -5.28 -6.96 -20.14
CA ASP A 422 -5.73 -7.75 -19.01
C ASP A 422 -4.64 -8.74 -18.54
N GLN A 423 -3.97 -9.42 -19.47
CA GLN A 423 -2.85 -10.30 -19.16
C GLN A 423 -1.67 -9.55 -18.54
N ALA A 424 -1.37 -8.35 -19.03
CA ALA A 424 -0.29 -7.51 -18.51
C ALA A 424 -0.63 -6.93 -17.14
N LEU A 425 -1.86 -6.45 -16.93
CA LEU A 425 -2.35 -5.99 -15.63
C LEU A 425 -2.34 -7.10 -14.60
N ASN A 426 -2.77 -8.31 -14.97
CA ASN A 426 -2.70 -9.47 -14.08
C ASN A 426 -1.26 -9.76 -13.61
N LYS A 427 -0.26 -9.59 -14.47
CA LYS A 427 1.15 -9.71 -14.06
C LYS A 427 1.56 -8.60 -13.08
N LEU A 428 1.11 -7.35 -13.28
CA LEU A 428 1.41 -6.26 -12.36
C LEU A 428 0.72 -6.44 -11.00
N THR A 429 -0.51 -6.97 -10.96
CA THR A 429 -1.21 -7.26 -9.69
C THR A 429 -0.60 -8.45 -8.92
N ILE A 430 0.17 -9.31 -9.59
CA ILE A 430 0.97 -10.36 -8.95
C ILE A 430 2.25 -9.76 -8.33
N GLU A 431 2.86 -8.75 -8.99
CA GLU A 431 4.04 -8.04 -8.45
C GLU A 431 3.70 -7.11 -7.29
N ASP A 432 2.54 -6.48 -7.33
CA ASP A 432 2.09 -5.50 -6.35
C ASP A 432 0.65 -5.82 -5.90
N LEU A 433 0.53 -6.38 -4.68
CA LEU A 433 -0.75 -6.78 -4.10
C LEU A 433 -1.66 -5.60 -3.73
N THR A 434 -1.13 -4.37 -3.75
CA THR A 434 -1.92 -3.14 -3.54
C THR A 434 -2.52 -2.60 -4.83
N LEU A 435 -2.28 -3.25 -5.98
CA LEU A 435 -3.00 -3.00 -7.22
C LEU A 435 -4.15 -4.00 -7.39
N LYS A 436 -5.31 -3.52 -7.85
CA LYS A 436 -6.47 -4.37 -8.11
C LYS A 436 -7.22 -3.89 -9.35
N VAL A 437 -7.65 -4.83 -10.18
CA VAL A 437 -8.54 -4.57 -11.32
C VAL A 437 -9.96 -5.00 -10.96
N VAL A 438 -10.94 -4.13 -11.21
CA VAL A 438 -12.35 -4.39 -10.94
C VAL A 438 -13.16 -4.08 -12.19
N VAL A 439 -13.95 -5.03 -12.67
CA VAL A 439 -14.95 -4.81 -13.71
C VAL A 439 -16.20 -4.28 -13.05
N ASP A 440 -16.63 -3.11 -13.46
CA ASP A 440 -17.88 -2.46 -13.05
C ASP A 440 -18.91 -2.60 -14.17
N ASP A 441 -19.68 -3.68 -14.10
CA ASP A 441 -20.68 -4.03 -15.11
C ASP A 441 -21.80 -3.00 -15.19
N GLU A 442 -22.12 -2.36 -14.08
CA GLU A 442 -23.18 -1.36 -14.01
C GLU A 442 -22.85 -0.12 -14.87
N ASN A 443 -21.65 0.41 -14.73
CA ASN A 443 -21.21 1.60 -15.46
C ASN A 443 -20.44 1.24 -16.74
N LYS A 444 -20.35 -0.06 -17.08
CA LYS A 444 -19.61 -0.58 -18.25
C LYS A 444 -18.22 0.01 -18.32
N GLN A 445 -17.45 -0.14 -17.24
CA GLN A 445 -16.09 0.36 -17.13
C GLN A 445 -15.21 -0.65 -16.39
N THR A 446 -13.91 -0.55 -16.62
CA THR A 446 -12.92 -1.28 -15.84
C THR A 446 -12.11 -0.27 -15.04
N LEU A 447 -11.94 -0.56 -13.75
CA LEU A 447 -11.28 0.29 -12.78
C LEU A 447 -9.96 -0.33 -12.37
N LEU A 448 -8.93 0.50 -12.32
CA LEU A 448 -7.64 0.16 -11.73
C LEU A 448 -7.54 0.86 -10.37
N TYR A 449 -7.48 0.05 -9.32
CA TYR A 449 -7.32 0.49 -7.93
C TYR A 449 -5.86 0.46 -7.52
N GLY A 450 -5.46 1.41 -6.67
CA GLY A 450 -4.14 1.51 -6.06
C GLY A 450 -4.17 2.37 -4.80
N ILE A 451 -2.99 2.57 -4.20
CA ILE A 451 -2.81 3.39 -2.99
C ILE A 451 -2.80 4.88 -3.34
N GLY A 452 -2.31 5.27 -4.51
CA GLY A 452 -2.23 6.66 -4.92
C GLY A 452 -2.07 6.85 -6.41
N GLU A 453 -2.20 8.10 -6.85
CA GLU A 453 -2.17 8.45 -8.27
C GLU A 453 -0.84 8.11 -8.94
N GLN A 454 0.29 8.35 -8.24
CA GLN A 454 1.61 8.03 -8.80
C GLN A 454 1.79 6.52 -9.05
N GLN A 455 1.25 5.67 -8.18
CA GLN A 455 1.28 4.21 -8.40
C GLN A 455 0.49 3.81 -9.64
N LEU A 456 -0.69 4.40 -9.85
CA LEU A 456 -1.54 4.13 -11.02
C LEU A 456 -0.87 4.60 -12.33
N GLU A 457 -0.22 5.76 -12.31
CA GLU A 457 0.57 6.26 -13.44
C GLU A 457 1.76 5.37 -13.75
N VAL A 458 2.48 4.90 -12.70
CA VAL A 458 3.59 3.95 -12.86
C VAL A 458 3.09 2.62 -13.43
N ALA A 459 1.94 2.12 -13.01
CA ALA A 459 1.34 0.92 -13.57
C ALA A 459 1.04 1.09 -15.07
N ALA A 460 0.45 2.22 -15.48
CA ALA A 460 0.20 2.53 -16.90
C ALA A 460 1.51 2.64 -17.70
N SER A 461 2.54 3.28 -17.15
CA SER A 461 3.84 3.40 -17.80
C SER A 461 4.55 2.05 -17.92
N LYS A 462 4.49 1.17 -16.90
CA LYS A 462 5.02 -0.21 -16.96
C LYS A 462 4.32 -1.05 -18.04
N LEU A 463 3.01 -0.86 -18.25
CA LEU A 463 2.27 -1.53 -19.34
C LEU A 463 2.83 -1.14 -20.69
N GLU A 464 3.07 0.14 -20.93
CA GLU A 464 3.62 0.63 -22.19
C GLU A 464 5.09 0.18 -22.38
N GLU A 465 5.92 0.31 -21.34
CA GLU A 465 7.35 0.01 -21.46
C GLU A 465 7.67 -1.49 -21.53
N ARG A 466 7.09 -2.29 -20.62
CA ARG A 466 7.40 -3.72 -20.48
C ARG A 466 6.58 -4.59 -21.40
N TYR A 467 5.28 -4.29 -21.54
CA TYR A 467 4.32 -5.17 -22.24
C TYR A 467 3.88 -4.64 -23.60
N LYS A 468 4.31 -3.40 -23.96
CA LYS A 468 4.02 -2.77 -25.26
C LYS A 468 2.53 -2.60 -25.52
N VAL A 469 1.74 -2.39 -24.47
CA VAL A 469 0.32 -2.06 -24.54
C VAL A 469 0.08 -0.74 -23.82
N LYS A 470 -0.84 0.06 -24.33
CA LYS A 470 -1.08 1.41 -23.80
C LYS A 470 -2.52 1.57 -23.33
N ILE A 471 -2.67 2.10 -22.13
CA ILE A 471 -3.96 2.48 -21.56
C ILE A 471 -4.05 4.00 -21.37
N ALA A 472 -5.25 4.53 -21.52
CA ALA A 472 -5.58 5.89 -21.11
C ALA A 472 -6.28 5.84 -19.74
N LEU A 473 -5.76 6.61 -18.78
CA LEU A 473 -6.37 6.76 -17.47
C LEU A 473 -7.41 7.90 -17.55
N GLU A 474 -8.62 7.61 -17.13
CA GLU A 474 -9.75 8.54 -17.19
C GLU A 474 -10.45 8.62 -15.83
N LYS A 475 -11.25 9.67 -15.62
CA LYS A 475 -12.12 9.76 -14.44
C LYS A 475 -13.14 8.63 -14.45
N PRO A 476 -13.40 7.98 -13.32
CA PRO A 476 -14.42 6.95 -13.21
C PRO A 476 -15.82 7.52 -13.51
N ARG A 477 -16.65 6.73 -14.13
CA ARG A 477 -18.08 7.03 -14.25
C ARG A 477 -18.74 6.79 -12.89
N ILE A 478 -19.61 7.71 -12.52
CA ILE A 478 -20.38 7.60 -11.27
C ILE A 478 -21.71 6.91 -11.56
N ALA A 479 -22.09 6.01 -10.65
CA ALA A 479 -23.33 5.25 -10.74
C ALA A 479 -24.54 6.12 -10.34
N PHE A 480 -24.93 7.06 -11.19
CA PHE A 480 -26.17 7.81 -10.99
C PHE A 480 -27.40 6.89 -11.15
N ARG A 481 -28.54 7.35 -10.61
CA ARG A 481 -29.87 6.75 -10.83
C ARG A 481 -30.82 7.82 -11.34
N GLU A 482 -31.89 7.40 -11.98
CA GLU A 482 -32.98 8.28 -12.36
C GLU A 482 -34.23 7.95 -11.55
N THR A 483 -35.01 8.96 -11.20
CA THR A 483 -36.34 8.78 -10.58
C THR A 483 -37.27 9.90 -10.98
N ILE A 484 -38.54 9.82 -10.60
CA ILE A 484 -39.57 10.82 -10.86
C ILE A 484 -40.08 11.44 -9.59
N LYS A 485 -40.65 12.66 -9.69
CA LYS A 485 -41.16 13.41 -8.52
C LYS A 485 -42.66 13.63 -8.53
N LYS A 486 -43.31 13.45 -9.66
CA LYS A 486 -44.74 13.71 -9.81
C LYS A 486 -45.47 12.47 -10.28
N LYS A 487 -46.72 12.36 -9.88
CA LYS A 487 -47.67 11.43 -10.43
C LYS A 487 -48.17 11.94 -11.77
N VAL A 488 -48.18 11.09 -12.81
CA VAL A 488 -48.69 11.42 -14.15
C VAL A 488 -49.45 10.22 -14.70
N GLN A 489 -50.40 10.52 -15.57
CA GLN A 489 -51.15 9.51 -16.34
C GLN A 489 -50.91 9.78 -17.82
N VAL A 490 -50.48 8.77 -18.56
CA VAL A 490 -50.11 8.90 -19.97
C VAL A 490 -50.63 7.71 -20.79
N GLN A 491 -50.95 7.96 -22.06
CA GLN A 491 -51.28 6.92 -23.01
C GLN A 491 -50.07 6.65 -23.91
N GLY A 492 -49.74 5.37 -24.09
CA GLY A 492 -48.80 4.88 -25.08
C GLY A 492 -49.48 4.02 -26.11
N LYS A 493 -49.43 4.43 -27.38
CA LYS A 493 -50.10 3.71 -28.47
C LYS A 493 -49.10 3.31 -29.55
N HIS A 494 -48.97 2.02 -29.76
CA HIS A 494 -48.19 1.44 -30.84
C HIS A 494 -49.14 0.96 -31.94
N LYS A 495 -49.16 1.65 -33.06
CA LYS A 495 -49.91 1.27 -34.25
C LYS A 495 -48.99 1.29 -35.46
N LYS A 496 -48.76 0.14 -36.09
CA LYS A 496 -47.94 0.05 -37.30
C LYS A 496 -48.65 -0.89 -38.29
N GLN A 497 -48.79 -0.43 -39.51
CA GLN A 497 -49.41 -1.18 -40.60
C GLN A 497 -48.44 -1.17 -41.79
N SER A 498 -47.85 -2.34 -42.09
CA SER A 498 -46.89 -2.50 -43.17
C SER A 498 -47.18 -3.79 -43.93
N GLY A 499 -48.32 -3.81 -44.66
CA GLY A 499 -48.72 -4.96 -45.50
C GLY A 499 -48.98 -6.27 -44.74
N GLY A 500 -50.20 -6.83 -44.82
CA GLY A 500 -50.58 -8.03 -44.08
C GLY A 500 -51.11 -7.74 -42.66
N HIS A 501 -50.75 -8.53 -41.63
CA HIS A 501 -51.19 -8.30 -40.27
C HIS A 501 -50.53 -7.04 -39.69
N GLY A 502 -51.35 -6.12 -39.13
CA GLY A 502 -50.91 -4.94 -38.42
C GLY A 502 -50.32 -5.25 -37.02
N GLN A 503 -49.73 -4.22 -36.38
CA GLN A 503 -49.33 -4.27 -34.99
C GLN A 503 -50.16 -3.25 -34.20
N TYR A 504 -50.83 -3.65 -33.15
CA TYR A 504 -51.67 -2.80 -32.33
C TYR A 504 -51.47 -3.07 -30.85
N GLY A 505 -51.06 -2.06 -30.09
CA GLY A 505 -50.99 -2.08 -28.62
C GLY A 505 -51.33 -0.68 -28.12
N ASP A 506 -52.17 -0.60 -27.10
CA ASP A 506 -52.62 0.69 -26.54
C ASP A 506 -52.77 0.50 -25.02
N VAL A 507 -52.02 1.25 -24.26
CA VAL A 507 -51.98 1.23 -22.80
C VAL A 507 -52.12 2.62 -22.22
N VAL A 508 -52.90 2.76 -21.16
CA VAL A 508 -52.90 3.98 -20.33
C VAL A 508 -52.24 3.61 -19.02
N MET A 509 -51.13 4.25 -18.76
CA MET A 509 -50.27 3.99 -17.60
C MET A 509 -50.29 5.19 -16.65
N GLU A 510 -50.27 4.90 -15.37
CA GLU A 510 -50.02 5.85 -14.32
C GLU A 510 -48.64 5.60 -13.74
N PHE A 511 -47.80 6.64 -13.65
CA PHE A 511 -46.49 6.59 -13.05
C PHE A 511 -46.43 7.52 -11.84
N GLU A 512 -45.98 7.04 -10.71
CA GLU A 512 -45.81 7.81 -9.48
C GLU A 512 -44.56 7.35 -8.71
N PRO A 513 -43.96 8.19 -7.81
CA PRO A 513 -42.89 7.74 -6.93
C PRO A 513 -43.37 6.61 -6.02
N SER A 514 -42.62 5.51 -5.91
CA SER A 514 -42.95 4.39 -5.01
C SER A 514 -42.59 4.70 -3.54
N GLY A 515 -41.63 5.59 -3.32
CA GLY A 515 -41.05 5.87 -1.99
C GLY A 515 -39.95 4.88 -1.57
N ASP A 516 -39.74 3.81 -2.32
CA ASP A 516 -38.69 2.81 -2.07
C ASP A 516 -37.64 2.83 -3.18
N LEU A 517 -36.52 3.51 -2.92
CA LEU A 517 -35.39 3.60 -3.86
C LEU A 517 -34.57 2.33 -3.96
N SER A 518 -34.83 1.32 -3.12
CA SER A 518 -34.12 0.05 -3.18
C SER A 518 -34.60 -0.82 -4.34
N LYS A 519 -35.79 -0.55 -4.85
CA LYS A 519 -36.39 -1.26 -5.97
C LYS A 519 -36.41 -0.41 -7.24
N PRO A 520 -36.15 -1.00 -8.42
CA PRO A 520 -36.27 -0.29 -9.68
C PRO A 520 -37.71 0.20 -9.92
N TYR A 521 -38.69 -0.67 -9.77
CA TYR A 521 -40.09 -0.37 -9.99
C TYR A 521 -40.99 -1.31 -9.16
N GLU A 522 -42.26 -0.87 -9.01
CA GLU A 522 -43.39 -1.68 -8.59
C GLU A 522 -44.43 -1.67 -9.70
N PHE A 523 -45.01 -2.83 -10.06
CA PHE A 523 -46.03 -2.91 -11.08
C PHE A 523 -47.35 -3.31 -10.48
N GLU A 524 -48.41 -2.59 -10.84
CA GLU A 524 -49.80 -2.85 -10.41
C GLU A 524 -50.73 -2.79 -11.63
N GLU A 525 -51.78 -3.57 -11.62
CA GLU A 525 -52.81 -3.50 -12.64
C GLU A 525 -54.18 -3.12 -12.02
N LYS A 526 -54.89 -2.22 -12.66
CA LYS A 526 -56.25 -1.75 -12.26
C LYS A 526 -57.19 -1.67 -13.45
N ILE A 527 -57.11 -2.66 -14.35
CA ILE A 527 -57.94 -2.72 -15.55
C ILE A 527 -59.38 -3.03 -15.15
N PHE A 528 -60.29 -2.21 -15.66
CA PHE A 528 -61.74 -2.43 -15.55
C PHE A 528 -62.33 -2.87 -16.89
N GLY A 529 -63.32 -3.77 -16.86
CA GLY A 529 -64.06 -4.16 -18.07
C GLY A 529 -63.28 -4.94 -19.14
N GLY A 530 -62.06 -5.41 -18.86
CA GLY A 530 -61.27 -6.18 -19.81
C GLY A 530 -60.70 -5.38 -20.99
N ALA A 531 -60.51 -4.06 -20.81
CA ALA A 531 -59.97 -3.16 -21.85
C ALA A 531 -58.61 -3.64 -22.39
N VAL A 532 -57.77 -4.23 -21.55
CA VAL A 532 -56.53 -4.95 -21.91
C VAL A 532 -56.69 -6.41 -21.44
N PRO A 533 -56.60 -7.41 -22.32
CA PRO A 533 -56.62 -8.81 -21.94
C PRO A 533 -55.47 -9.19 -20.99
N ARG A 534 -55.76 -10.01 -19.99
CA ARG A 534 -54.78 -10.40 -18.94
C ARG A 534 -53.51 -11.07 -19.45
N ASN A 535 -53.58 -11.77 -20.56
CA ASN A 535 -52.44 -12.41 -21.21
C ASN A 535 -51.38 -11.40 -21.69
N TYR A 536 -51.71 -10.11 -21.82
CA TYR A 536 -50.75 -9.07 -22.21
C TYR A 536 -50.13 -8.33 -21.02
N PHE A 537 -50.58 -8.52 -19.78
CA PHE A 537 -50.00 -7.89 -18.59
C PHE A 537 -48.49 -8.21 -18.41
N PRO A 538 -48.05 -9.48 -18.61
CA PRO A 538 -46.62 -9.78 -18.56
C PRO A 538 -45.81 -9.04 -19.63
N ALA A 539 -46.39 -8.76 -20.79
CA ALA A 539 -45.74 -8.03 -21.86
C ALA A 539 -45.62 -6.54 -21.50
N VAL A 540 -46.63 -5.97 -20.84
CA VAL A 540 -46.57 -4.60 -20.30
C VAL A 540 -45.45 -4.49 -19.24
N GLU A 541 -45.40 -5.41 -18.29
CA GLU A 541 -44.37 -5.43 -17.26
C GLU A 541 -42.97 -5.61 -17.84
N LYS A 542 -42.79 -6.50 -18.82
CA LYS A 542 -41.50 -6.60 -19.57
C LYS A 542 -41.08 -5.29 -20.23
N GLY A 543 -42.05 -4.51 -20.73
CA GLY A 543 -41.77 -3.17 -21.26
C GLY A 543 -41.19 -2.21 -20.21
N ILE A 544 -41.73 -2.24 -19.00
CA ILE A 544 -41.21 -1.47 -17.88
C ILE A 544 -39.82 -1.96 -17.51
N GLN A 545 -39.62 -3.29 -17.36
CA GLN A 545 -38.32 -3.91 -17.03
C GLN A 545 -37.20 -3.51 -17.98
N GLU A 546 -37.51 -3.33 -19.25
CA GLU A 546 -36.50 -2.83 -20.20
C GLU A 546 -36.21 -1.33 -20.03
N CYS A 547 -37.25 -0.54 -19.80
CA CYS A 547 -37.11 0.92 -19.67
C CYS A 547 -36.35 1.31 -18.40
N VAL A 548 -36.53 0.59 -17.28
CA VAL A 548 -35.85 0.92 -16.03
C VAL A 548 -34.34 0.62 -16.05
N LYS A 549 -33.85 -0.16 -17.00
CA LYS A 549 -32.41 -0.42 -17.17
C LYS A 549 -31.64 0.79 -17.66
N ALA A 550 -32.29 1.67 -18.45
CA ALA A 550 -31.71 2.88 -19.00
C ALA A 550 -32.79 3.94 -19.09
N GLY A 551 -32.79 4.87 -18.17
CA GLY A 551 -33.80 5.92 -18.05
C GLY A 551 -33.74 6.94 -19.19
N PRO A 552 -34.88 7.60 -19.49
CA PRO A 552 -34.99 8.53 -20.61
C PRO A 552 -34.27 9.87 -20.38
N LEU A 553 -33.88 10.22 -19.14
CA LEU A 553 -33.28 11.51 -18.80
C LEU A 553 -31.82 11.60 -19.22
N ALA A 554 -31.02 10.61 -18.82
CA ALA A 554 -29.58 10.58 -19.06
C ALA A 554 -29.03 9.15 -19.28
N GLY A 555 -29.90 8.14 -19.38
CA GLY A 555 -29.52 6.75 -19.65
C GLY A 555 -29.09 5.96 -18.43
N TYR A 556 -29.26 6.48 -17.22
CA TYR A 556 -28.95 5.76 -15.98
C TYR A 556 -30.11 4.83 -15.54
N PRO A 557 -29.85 3.78 -14.73
CA PRO A 557 -30.90 2.93 -14.21
C PRO A 557 -31.95 3.73 -13.42
N VAL A 558 -33.20 3.37 -13.61
CA VAL A 558 -34.34 4.01 -12.94
C VAL A 558 -34.65 3.26 -11.65
N VAL A 559 -34.97 4.01 -10.59
CA VAL A 559 -35.36 3.47 -9.27
C VAL A 559 -36.56 4.22 -8.69
N GLY A 560 -37.27 3.54 -7.81
CA GLY A 560 -38.31 4.15 -6.99
C GLY A 560 -39.55 4.57 -7.76
N ILE A 561 -39.97 3.82 -8.77
CA ILE A 561 -41.17 4.09 -9.57
C ILE A 561 -42.25 3.06 -9.30
N LYS A 562 -43.48 3.52 -9.12
CA LYS A 562 -44.68 2.68 -9.19
C LYS A 562 -45.36 2.93 -10.51
N ALA A 563 -45.58 1.86 -11.28
CA ALA A 563 -46.23 1.87 -12.60
C ALA A 563 -47.55 1.08 -12.51
N THR A 564 -48.66 1.74 -12.75
CA THR A 564 -49.98 1.12 -12.70
C THR A 564 -50.59 1.16 -14.09
N LEU A 565 -50.98 -0.02 -14.60
CA LEU A 565 -51.79 -0.15 -15.83
C LEU A 565 -53.27 0.08 -15.48
N ILE A 566 -53.84 1.18 -15.98
CA ILE A 566 -55.20 1.60 -15.60
C ILE A 566 -56.23 1.41 -16.70
N ASP A 567 -55.84 1.54 -17.98
CA ASP A 567 -56.73 1.38 -19.12
C ASP A 567 -55.95 1.05 -20.40
N GLY A 568 -56.64 0.82 -21.50
CA GLY A 568 -56.05 0.57 -22.81
C GLY A 568 -57.07 0.09 -23.82
N SER A 569 -56.59 -0.37 -24.95
CA SER A 569 -57.43 -1.06 -25.94
C SER A 569 -56.62 -2.10 -26.71
N TYR A 570 -57.34 -3.11 -27.24
CA TYR A 570 -56.73 -4.13 -28.08
C TYR A 570 -57.50 -4.33 -29.37
N HIS A 571 -56.82 -4.87 -30.37
CA HIS A 571 -57.38 -5.26 -31.63
C HIS A 571 -57.40 -6.80 -31.76
N PRO A 572 -58.52 -7.45 -32.07
CA PRO A 572 -58.63 -8.93 -32.06
C PRO A 572 -57.61 -9.65 -32.95
N VAL A 573 -57.10 -9.00 -34.00
CA VAL A 573 -56.23 -9.60 -35.03
C VAL A 573 -54.80 -9.05 -34.91
N ASP A 574 -54.64 -7.71 -34.67
CA ASP A 574 -53.35 -7.03 -34.77
C ASP A 574 -52.65 -6.86 -33.43
N SER A 575 -53.27 -7.21 -32.32
CA SER A 575 -52.65 -7.13 -31.00
C SER A 575 -51.72 -8.32 -30.73
N SER A 576 -50.59 -8.05 -30.19
CA SER A 576 -49.56 -9.04 -29.80
C SER A 576 -48.80 -8.59 -28.54
N GLU A 577 -48.12 -9.51 -27.87
CA GLU A 577 -47.25 -9.19 -26.73
C GLU A 577 -46.21 -8.12 -27.09
N MET A 578 -45.61 -8.21 -28.30
CA MET A 578 -44.65 -7.23 -28.76
C MET A 578 -45.27 -5.84 -28.93
N ALA A 579 -46.51 -5.76 -29.45
CA ALA A 579 -47.20 -4.49 -29.64
C ALA A 579 -47.51 -3.80 -28.30
N PHE A 580 -47.97 -4.58 -27.29
CA PHE A 580 -48.18 -4.06 -25.92
C PHE A 580 -46.90 -3.65 -25.22
N LYS A 581 -45.84 -4.44 -25.36
CA LYS A 581 -44.51 -4.08 -24.88
C LYS A 581 -44.04 -2.74 -25.48
N MET A 582 -44.16 -2.56 -26.79
CA MET A 582 -43.79 -1.28 -27.47
C MET A 582 -44.71 -0.12 -27.05
N ALA A 583 -45.99 -0.35 -26.87
CA ALA A 583 -46.93 0.67 -26.34
C ALA A 583 -46.49 1.12 -24.93
N THR A 584 -46.09 0.16 -24.05
CA THR A 584 -45.58 0.46 -22.71
C THR A 584 -44.29 1.25 -22.75
N VAL A 585 -43.35 0.92 -23.63
CA VAL A 585 -42.11 1.67 -23.80
C VAL A 585 -42.40 3.14 -24.22
N LEU A 586 -43.38 3.36 -25.09
CA LEU A 586 -43.81 4.69 -25.48
C LEU A 586 -44.45 5.47 -24.31
N ALA A 587 -45.35 4.79 -23.58
CA ALA A 587 -45.98 5.35 -22.37
C ALA A 587 -44.93 5.73 -21.32
N PHE A 588 -43.99 4.81 -21.06
CA PHE A 588 -42.92 5.03 -20.08
C PHE A 588 -42.06 6.25 -20.43
N LYS A 589 -41.54 6.32 -21.65
CA LYS A 589 -40.69 7.44 -22.08
C LYS A 589 -41.41 8.78 -21.97
N LYS A 590 -42.66 8.85 -22.39
CA LYS A 590 -43.46 10.07 -22.29
C LYS A 590 -43.78 10.41 -20.85
N GLY A 591 -44.31 9.47 -20.07
CA GLY A 591 -44.70 9.66 -18.67
C GLY A 591 -43.53 10.01 -17.78
N PHE A 592 -42.40 9.36 -17.97
CA PHE A 592 -41.19 9.65 -17.22
C PHE A 592 -40.75 11.11 -17.38
N MET A 593 -40.72 11.63 -18.59
CA MET A 593 -40.32 13.00 -18.84
C MET A 593 -41.35 14.04 -18.33
N GLU A 594 -42.65 13.73 -18.34
CA GLU A 594 -43.70 14.59 -17.77
C GLU A 594 -43.76 14.56 -16.25
N ALA A 595 -43.23 13.50 -15.63
CA ALA A 595 -43.24 13.26 -14.19
C ALA A 595 -42.14 14.01 -13.38
N ASN A 596 -41.53 15.04 -13.99
CA ASN A 596 -40.41 15.78 -13.38
C ASN A 596 -39.25 14.88 -12.96
N PRO A 597 -38.54 14.27 -13.94
CA PRO A 597 -37.45 13.37 -13.66
C PRO A 597 -36.25 14.09 -13.04
N VAL A 598 -35.58 13.39 -12.14
CA VAL A 598 -34.36 13.88 -11.46
C VAL A 598 -33.30 12.79 -11.43
N LEU A 599 -32.02 13.24 -11.40
CA LEU A 599 -30.89 12.37 -11.12
C LEU A 599 -30.69 12.22 -9.62
N LEU A 600 -30.37 11.02 -9.21
CA LEU A 600 -29.89 10.70 -7.87
C LEU A 600 -28.38 10.42 -7.94
N GLU A 601 -27.61 11.08 -7.09
CA GLU A 601 -26.17 10.84 -6.95
C GLU A 601 -25.89 9.91 -5.77
N PRO A 602 -24.90 8.99 -5.87
CA PRO A 602 -24.51 8.16 -4.76
C PRO A 602 -23.74 8.99 -3.71
N ILE A 603 -24.12 8.81 -2.45
CA ILE A 603 -23.49 9.44 -1.29
C ILE A 603 -22.63 8.41 -0.58
N ALA A 604 -21.37 8.71 -0.39
CA ALA A 604 -20.46 7.91 0.39
C ALA A 604 -20.45 8.34 1.86
N LEU A 605 -20.43 7.39 2.76
CA LEU A 605 -20.01 7.59 4.15
C LEU A 605 -18.48 7.47 4.15
N LEU A 606 -17.82 8.60 4.33
CA LEU A 606 -16.37 8.76 4.36
C LEU A 606 -15.90 8.82 5.82
N SER A 607 -14.86 8.07 6.15
CA SER A 607 -14.17 8.10 7.44
C SER A 607 -12.72 8.51 7.21
N VAL A 608 -12.31 9.65 7.76
CA VAL A 608 -10.95 10.21 7.61
C VAL A 608 -10.24 10.16 8.95
N THR A 609 -9.10 9.49 9.02
CA THR A 609 -8.24 9.43 10.21
C THR A 609 -7.01 10.29 10.00
N ALA A 610 -6.82 11.31 10.83
CA ALA A 610 -5.68 12.23 10.74
C ALA A 610 -5.29 12.79 12.11
N PRO A 611 -4.05 13.32 12.28
CA PRO A 611 -3.68 14.07 13.49
C PRO A 611 -4.63 15.25 13.74
N ASP A 612 -5.03 15.44 15.00
CA ASP A 612 -6.04 16.42 15.41
C ASP A 612 -5.78 17.85 14.89
N LYS A 613 -4.52 18.26 14.82
CA LYS A 613 -4.12 19.59 14.31
C LYS A 613 -4.61 19.90 12.88
N TYR A 614 -4.95 18.87 12.07
CA TYR A 614 -5.44 19.06 10.71
C TYR A 614 -6.98 18.97 10.60
N SER A 615 -7.69 18.74 11.70
CA SER A 615 -9.13 18.52 11.69
C SER A 615 -9.90 19.69 11.07
N GLY A 616 -9.49 20.93 11.37
CA GLY A 616 -10.11 22.13 10.81
C GLY A 616 -9.96 22.23 9.28
N ASP A 617 -8.78 21.96 8.75
CA ASP A 617 -8.49 22.03 7.32
C ASP A 617 -9.22 20.91 6.57
N ILE A 618 -9.27 19.70 7.14
CA ILE A 618 -10.01 18.55 6.58
C ILE A 618 -11.50 18.87 6.52
N MET A 619 -12.10 19.39 7.60
CA MET A 619 -13.51 19.81 7.60
C MET A 619 -13.78 20.91 6.57
N GLY A 620 -12.86 21.86 6.43
CA GLY A 620 -12.93 22.90 5.40
C GLY A 620 -12.92 22.35 3.98
N ASP A 621 -12.07 21.36 3.68
CA ASP A 621 -12.03 20.69 2.36
C ASP A 621 -13.28 19.84 2.11
N LEU A 622 -13.75 19.08 3.12
CA LEU A 622 -14.98 18.29 3.01
C LEU A 622 -16.21 19.17 2.75
N ASN A 623 -16.32 20.31 3.41
CA ASN A 623 -17.40 21.27 3.18
C ASN A 623 -17.36 21.83 1.73
N LYS A 624 -16.18 22.13 1.17
CA LYS A 624 -16.04 22.53 -0.23
C LYS A 624 -16.50 21.44 -1.20
N ARG A 625 -16.36 20.16 -0.80
CA ARG A 625 -16.80 18.97 -1.53
C ARG A 625 -18.26 18.60 -1.27
N ARG A 626 -19.06 19.52 -0.78
CA ARG A 626 -20.47 19.28 -0.43
C ARG A 626 -20.63 18.17 0.65
N GLY A 627 -19.56 17.90 1.42
CA GLY A 627 -19.58 16.94 2.51
C GLY A 627 -20.33 17.46 3.73
N ARG A 628 -21.09 16.57 4.35
CA ARG A 628 -21.79 16.84 5.61
C ARG A 628 -21.11 16.03 6.72
N ILE A 629 -20.42 16.71 7.64
CA ILE A 629 -19.78 16.07 8.79
C ILE A 629 -20.87 15.46 9.68
N THR A 630 -20.73 14.19 9.99
CA THR A 630 -21.69 13.43 10.81
C THR A 630 -21.15 13.14 12.20
N ASN A 631 -19.83 12.91 12.33
CA ASN A 631 -19.23 12.56 13.61
C ASN A 631 -17.75 12.97 13.66
N MET A 632 -17.23 13.10 14.90
CA MET A 632 -15.80 13.31 15.17
C MET A 632 -15.42 12.51 16.43
N ILE A 633 -14.48 11.57 16.27
CA ILE A 633 -14.10 10.62 17.31
C ILE A 633 -12.60 10.76 17.58
N PRO A 634 -12.19 11.21 18.78
CA PRO A 634 -10.78 11.24 19.16
C PRO A 634 -10.25 9.81 19.36
N THR A 635 -9.00 9.59 19.02
CA THR A 635 -8.29 8.34 19.27
C THR A 635 -7.24 8.51 20.37
N ASP A 636 -6.88 7.44 21.05
CA ASP A 636 -5.85 7.44 22.11
C ASP A 636 -4.45 7.82 21.61
N THR A 637 -4.26 7.86 20.29
CA THR A 637 -2.97 8.15 19.62
C THR A 637 -2.83 9.61 19.20
N GLY A 638 -3.73 10.52 19.64
CA GLY A 638 -3.72 11.94 19.25
C GLY A 638 -4.15 12.18 17.80
N LYS A 639 -4.83 11.20 17.20
CA LYS A 639 -5.51 11.32 15.90
C LYS A 639 -7.01 11.51 16.11
N GLN A 640 -7.69 12.02 15.11
CA GLN A 640 -9.13 12.17 15.07
C GLN A 640 -9.71 11.42 13.87
N ILE A 641 -10.82 10.74 14.08
CA ILE A 641 -11.62 10.16 13.00
C ILE A 641 -12.74 11.13 12.70
N ILE A 642 -12.82 11.61 11.48
CA ILE A 642 -13.86 12.51 10.97
C ILE A 642 -14.74 11.73 10.03
N GLU A 643 -16.01 11.57 10.38
CA GLU A 643 -16.99 10.90 9.52
C GLU A 643 -17.84 11.95 8.80
N ALA A 644 -18.05 11.75 7.50
CA ALA A 644 -18.83 12.65 6.69
C ALA A 644 -19.60 11.91 5.58
N GLU A 645 -20.77 12.41 5.24
CA GLU A 645 -21.48 12.02 4.03
C GLU A 645 -21.05 12.93 2.88
N VAL A 646 -20.47 12.35 1.82
CA VAL A 646 -19.91 13.10 0.70
C VAL A 646 -20.40 12.51 -0.62
N PRO A 647 -20.86 13.32 -1.60
CA PRO A 647 -21.17 12.80 -2.91
C PRO A 647 -19.96 12.16 -3.58
N MET A 648 -20.13 10.96 -4.15
CA MET A 648 -19.05 10.21 -4.80
C MET A 648 -18.35 11.02 -5.91
N LEU A 649 -19.06 11.90 -6.59
CA LEU A 649 -18.50 12.77 -7.60
C LEU A 649 -17.37 13.68 -7.05
N GLU A 650 -17.50 14.13 -5.80
CA GLU A 650 -16.56 15.03 -5.13
C GLU A 650 -15.35 14.31 -4.50
N LEU A 651 -15.39 12.98 -4.41
CA LEU A 651 -14.27 12.19 -3.92
C LEU A 651 -13.16 11.98 -4.96
N SER A 652 -13.39 12.38 -6.22
CA SER A 652 -12.33 12.35 -7.23
C SER A 652 -11.16 13.25 -6.80
N GLY A 653 -9.95 12.67 -6.76
CA GLY A 653 -8.73 13.38 -6.32
C GLY A 653 -8.67 13.69 -4.81
N TYR A 654 -9.58 13.16 -3.99
CA TYR A 654 -9.58 13.42 -2.54
C TYR A 654 -8.30 12.91 -1.86
N SER A 655 -7.77 11.77 -2.29
CA SER A 655 -6.50 11.22 -1.81
C SER A 655 -5.36 12.24 -1.89
N THR A 656 -5.23 12.92 -3.03
CA THR A 656 -4.20 13.94 -3.25
C THR A 656 -4.43 15.17 -2.38
N SER A 657 -5.68 15.63 -2.25
CA SER A 657 -6.02 16.75 -1.38
C SER A 657 -5.75 16.44 0.09
N LEU A 658 -6.19 15.29 0.59
CA LEU A 658 -5.95 14.87 1.98
C LEU A 658 -4.46 14.79 2.30
N ARG A 659 -3.66 14.24 1.38
CA ARG A 659 -2.19 14.20 1.52
C ARG A 659 -1.58 15.57 1.57
N SER A 660 -2.02 16.50 0.73
CA SER A 660 -1.55 17.88 0.73
C SER A 660 -1.87 18.59 2.05
N ILE A 661 -3.10 18.42 2.56
CA ILE A 661 -3.56 19.03 3.82
C ILE A 661 -2.78 18.47 5.01
N THR A 662 -2.60 17.15 5.05
CA THR A 662 -2.05 16.44 6.21
C THR A 662 -0.55 16.15 6.11
N GLY A 663 0.11 16.59 5.02
CA GLY A 663 1.47 16.21 4.71
C GLY A 663 1.63 14.69 4.53
N GLY A 664 0.57 13.98 4.14
CA GLY A 664 0.55 12.52 3.97
C GLY A 664 0.30 11.71 5.25
N SER A 665 -0.02 12.37 6.37
CA SER A 665 -0.31 11.69 7.65
C SER A 665 -1.77 11.26 7.81
N GLY A 666 -2.67 11.68 6.90
CA GLY A 666 -4.08 11.28 6.89
C GLY A 666 -4.34 10.06 6.04
N ASP A 667 -5.25 9.21 6.50
CA ASP A 667 -5.79 8.06 5.79
C ASP A 667 -7.31 8.17 5.72
N PHE A 668 -7.94 7.54 4.72
CA PHE A 668 -9.39 7.53 4.62
C PHE A 668 -9.91 6.23 4.02
N GLU A 669 -11.15 5.91 4.37
CA GLU A 669 -11.94 4.85 3.76
C GLU A 669 -13.37 5.35 3.53
N TYR A 670 -14.10 4.73 2.62
CA TYR A 670 -15.49 5.08 2.35
C TYR A 670 -16.31 3.88 1.88
N VAL A 671 -17.61 3.99 2.09
CA VAL A 671 -18.61 3.05 1.55
C VAL A 671 -19.77 3.85 0.99
N VAL A 672 -20.35 3.42 -0.15
CA VAL A 672 -21.57 4.03 -0.68
C VAL A 672 -22.72 3.66 0.25
N SER A 673 -23.40 4.66 0.82
CA SER A 673 -24.43 4.46 1.85
C SER A 673 -25.85 4.62 1.31
N LYS A 674 -26.08 5.58 0.44
CA LYS A 674 -27.41 5.95 -0.07
C LYS A 674 -27.35 6.72 -1.37
N TYR A 675 -28.53 7.00 -1.92
CA TYR A 675 -28.69 7.90 -3.06
C TYR A 675 -29.51 9.13 -2.64
N GLU A 676 -29.06 10.30 -3.03
CA GLU A 676 -29.76 11.58 -2.81
C GLU A 676 -29.93 12.33 -4.13
N GLN A 677 -30.91 13.22 -4.21
CA GLN A 677 -31.12 14.02 -5.42
C GLN A 677 -29.91 14.92 -5.70
N ALA A 678 -29.36 14.82 -6.88
CA ALA A 678 -28.28 15.70 -7.33
C ALA A 678 -28.77 17.16 -7.45
N PRO A 679 -27.94 18.15 -7.10
CA PRO A 679 -28.21 19.56 -7.39
C PRO A 679 -28.44 19.82 -8.87
N ALA A 680 -29.19 20.87 -9.20
CA ALA A 680 -29.58 21.17 -10.58
C ALA A 680 -28.39 21.41 -11.53
N ASP A 681 -27.32 22.03 -11.05
CA ASP A 681 -26.08 22.25 -11.80
C ASP A 681 -25.35 20.93 -12.12
N VAL A 682 -25.28 20.02 -11.15
CA VAL A 682 -24.72 18.66 -11.33
C VAL A 682 -25.57 17.87 -12.33
N GLN A 683 -26.89 17.87 -12.14
CA GLN A 683 -27.82 17.19 -13.04
C GLN A 683 -27.65 17.67 -14.49
N ASN A 684 -27.64 18.99 -14.73
CA ASN A 684 -27.52 19.56 -16.06
C ASN A 684 -26.19 19.18 -16.72
N ARG A 685 -25.08 19.24 -15.97
CA ARG A 685 -23.76 18.85 -16.47
C ARG A 685 -23.74 17.37 -16.87
N VAL A 686 -24.26 16.48 -16.03
CA VAL A 686 -24.29 15.04 -16.30
C VAL A 686 -25.15 14.71 -17.51
N ILE A 687 -26.30 15.39 -17.68
CA ILE A 687 -27.17 15.23 -18.87
C ILE A 687 -26.45 15.70 -20.15
N GLU A 688 -25.69 16.79 -20.08
CA GLU A 688 -24.92 17.29 -21.23
C GLU A 688 -23.77 16.35 -21.62
N GLU A 689 -23.09 15.75 -20.66
CA GLU A 689 -22.00 14.79 -20.90
C GLU A 689 -22.48 13.46 -21.52
N GLN A 690 -23.78 13.14 -21.42
CA GLN A 690 -24.38 11.93 -21.99
C GLN A 690 -25.00 12.14 -23.40
N LYS A 691 -25.18 13.40 -23.82
CA LYS A 691 -25.61 13.73 -25.18
C LYS A 691 -24.45 13.68 -26.17
#